data_44576a602bce2b2b6ef8a316c4ae08cb
#
_entry.id   44576a602bce2b2b6ef8a316c4ae08cb
#
_cell.length_a   1.000
_cell.length_b   1.000
_cell.length_c   1.000
_cell.angle_alpha   90.00
_cell.angle_beta   90.00
_cell.angle_gamma   90.00
#
_symmetry.space_group_name_H-M   'P 1'
#
loop_
_entity.id
_entity.type
_entity.pdbx_description
1 polymer ?
#
loop_
_entity_poly.entity_id
_entity_poly.type
_entity_poly.pdbx_seq_one_letter_code
_entity_poly.pdbx_strand_id
1 'polypeptide(L)'
;MKIQPLDPKENIIIKGAKLHNLKNIDVVIPRNKLVVITGLSGSGKSSLAFDTLYAEGQRRYVESLSSYARQFLGRLNKPKVDSIKGISPAIAIEQKVNSTNPRSTVGTSTEIYDYLKLLFARIGKTYSPVSNLEVKKDTVSDVIKYIKTFPLNSKLLLLAPIVLEKGRTLDNKTKALAQQGFARVKLDSKVLRIDELKDNLTPKSIQLVIDRVILKEDEDFYNRLADAIQMAFYEGKGTLFVEHLGSNKISEFNNRFERDGMTFTEPNVHLFSFNNPFGACPTCEGYGDVVGVDQDLVIPNTSLSIYENAIFPWRGDSMGWYRDQLVNSAYKFDFPIHKPWFELTKTQQQLVWDGNEHFEGLHSFFKYLESKSYKIQNRVMLSRYRGKTICASCNGNRLKAEVGYVKIANTSIQHLVGLPLEELAAFFKKLQLDAHDTNIAKRLLVEINNRLSFLLDVGLSYLTLNRKSNSLSGGESQRINLATSLGSSLVGSMYILDEPSIGLHPKDTERLIKVLKSLRDLGNTVIVVEHDEDIMKHADHIIDIGPEAGSFGGEVVATGTYKQLLKLDSLTAGYLNHTLKIEVPKKRRTFSNAIEIKGAREHNLQNIDATFPIGLFTAVTGVSGSGKSTLVKKILYPALQKKIGAQANKPGQFSSIEGDFSSINTVEFIDQNPIGRSSRSNPVTYIKAYDDIRSLFAKQKLSDIRGYKTKHFSFNVDGGRCDTCKGEGEITIEMQFMADVNLQCDVCNGKRFKKEVLEVKVGDKNIDDILTLTVDDAIEFFKAQEQKRIVTKLQPLQDVGLGYVKLGQSSSTLSGGEAQRIKLASFLVKGITKEKTLFIFDEPTTGLHFHDIKKLLASFYALLEKGHTLIVVEHNIDLIKCADYIIDLGLEGGSKGGQVMVQGTPEKVSAHKKSYTAKYLKEKI
;
A
#
# COMPACT_ATOMS: atom_id res chain seq x y z
N MET A 1 47.02 14.46 24.55
CA MET A 1 46.56 13.09 24.31
C MET A 1 46.94 12.70 22.90
N LYS A 2 47.77 11.65 22.73
CA LYS A 2 48.07 11.11 21.40
C LYS A 2 46.77 10.51 20.87
N ILE A 3 46.23 11.08 19.82
CA ILE A 3 45.06 10.54 19.12
C ILE A 3 45.52 9.18 18.56
N GLN A 4 45.06 8.07 19.15
CA GLN A 4 45.24 6.74 18.57
C GLN A 4 44.61 6.77 17.16
N PRO A 5 45.30 6.24 16.14
CA PRO A 5 44.72 6.17 14.81
C PRO A 5 43.42 5.34 14.89
N LEU A 6 42.30 5.93 14.52
CA LEU A 6 40.99 5.29 14.50
C LEU A 6 41.05 4.04 13.57
N ASP A 7 40.73 2.87 14.13
CA ASP A 7 40.74 1.61 13.37
C ASP A 7 39.50 1.54 12.46
N PRO A 8 39.68 1.40 11.14
CA PRO A 8 38.58 1.20 10.18
C PRO A 8 37.80 -0.12 10.39
N LYS A 9 38.32 -1.05 11.17
CA LYS A 9 37.60 -2.30 11.52
C LYS A 9 36.49 -2.02 12.55
N GLU A 10 36.72 -1.06 13.43
CA GLU A 10 35.79 -0.69 14.48
C GLU A 10 34.93 0.55 14.13
N ASN A 11 35.39 1.36 13.18
CA ASN A 11 34.75 2.63 12.86
C ASN A 11 34.62 2.84 11.34
N ILE A 12 33.54 3.48 10.92
CA ILE A 12 33.41 4.12 9.62
C ILE A 12 33.94 5.55 9.75
N ILE A 13 34.98 5.87 8.99
CA ILE A 13 35.67 7.16 9.08
C ILE A 13 35.42 7.93 7.77
N ILE A 14 34.68 9.01 7.85
CA ILE A 14 34.39 9.95 6.76
C ILE A 14 35.26 11.16 6.93
N LYS A 15 35.96 11.60 5.87
CA LYS A 15 36.74 12.84 5.85
C LYS A 15 36.29 13.72 4.71
N GLY A 16 36.03 14.95 5.01
CA GLY A 16 35.78 15.99 4.05
C GLY A 16 34.48 15.83 3.27
N ALA A 17 33.36 15.50 3.91
CA ALA A 17 32.07 15.44 3.25
C ALA A 17 31.59 16.84 2.90
N LYS A 18 31.30 17.07 1.57
CA LYS A 18 31.01 18.40 0.98
C LYS A 18 29.72 18.36 0.13
N LEU A 19 28.87 17.36 0.28
CA LEU A 19 27.71 17.22 -0.58
C LEU A 19 26.55 18.09 -0.07
N HIS A 20 25.83 18.72 -1.01
CA HIS A 20 24.74 19.67 -0.73
C HIS A 20 25.16 20.80 0.22
N ASN A 21 24.62 20.83 1.44
CA ASN A 21 24.93 21.85 2.44
C ASN A 21 26.02 21.43 3.45
N LEU A 22 26.59 20.24 3.33
CA LEU A 22 27.65 19.78 4.23
C LEU A 22 28.91 20.60 4.06
N LYS A 23 29.45 21.16 5.16
CA LYS A 23 30.55 22.09 5.21
C LYS A 23 31.90 21.41 5.46
N ASN A 24 32.28 20.46 4.58
CA ASN A 24 33.57 19.77 4.66
C ASN A 24 33.79 19.07 6.01
N ILE A 25 32.76 18.30 6.43
CA ILE A 25 32.75 17.68 7.77
C ILE A 25 33.50 16.37 7.81
N ASP A 26 34.14 16.14 8.97
CA ASP A 26 34.73 14.86 9.34
C ASP A 26 33.82 14.14 10.35
N VAL A 27 33.48 12.88 10.11
CA VAL A 27 32.55 12.11 10.94
C VAL A 27 33.10 10.72 11.20
N VAL A 28 32.99 10.27 12.45
CA VAL A 28 33.34 8.91 12.87
C VAL A 28 32.10 8.21 13.39
N ILE A 29 31.78 7.06 12.78
CA ILE A 29 30.59 6.25 13.11
C ILE A 29 31.08 4.89 13.63
N PRO A 30 30.79 4.50 14.87
CA PRO A 30 31.17 3.19 15.41
C PRO A 30 30.38 2.08 14.68
N ARG A 31 31.08 1.00 14.32
CA ARG A 31 30.48 -0.17 13.67
C ARG A 31 29.78 -1.08 14.70
N ASN A 32 28.84 -1.89 14.23
CA ASN A 32 28.07 -2.84 15.04
C ASN A 32 27.35 -2.14 16.22
N LYS A 33 26.89 -0.91 15.97
CA LYS A 33 26.17 -0.05 16.92
C LYS A 33 24.89 0.50 16.30
N LEU A 34 23.96 0.86 17.16
CA LEU A 34 22.78 1.67 16.80
C LEU A 34 23.19 3.15 16.87
N VAL A 35 23.30 3.79 15.72
CA VAL A 35 23.74 5.18 15.60
C VAL A 35 22.59 6.03 15.12
N VAL A 36 22.30 7.13 15.80
CA VAL A 36 21.26 8.09 15.40
C VAL A 36 21.92 9.34 14.82
N ILE A 37 21.50 9.75 13.65
CA ILE A 37 21.82 11.04 13.04
C ILE A 37 20.63 11.96 13.22
N THR A 38 20.78 13.03 13.99
CA THR A 38 19.71 13.99 14.32
C THR A 38 20.08 15.42 13.96
N GLY A 39 19.18 16.37 14.20
CA GLY A 39 19.36 17.80 13.91
C GLY A 39 18.12 18.41 13.23
N LEU A 40 18.10 19.69 12.96
CA LEU A 40 16.97 20.39 12.33
C LEU A 40 16.59 19.84 10.96
N SER A 41 15.33 20.03 10.53
CA SER A 41 14.95 19.75 9.14
C SER A 41 15.77 20.61 8.18
N GLY A 42 16.39 19.97 7.14
CA GLY A 42 17.27 20.66 6.20
C GLY A 42 18.70 20.94 6.73
N SER A 43 19.10 20.39 7.89
CA SER A 43 20.48 20.57 8.41
C SER A 43 21.55 19.74 7.68
N GLY A 44 21.19 18.75 6.85
CA GLY A 44 22.14 17.91 6.11
C GLY A 44 22.19 16.44 6.55
N LYS A 45 21.28 15.98 7.41
CA LYS A 45 21.20 14.59 7.90
C LYS A 45 21.12 13.58 6.76
N SER A 46 20.16 13.76 5.86
CA SER A 46 19.95 12.85 4.72
C SER A 46 21.12 12.93 3.75
N SER A 47 21.74 14.12 3.58
CA SER A 47 22.95 14.27 2.77
C SER A 47 24.14 13.45 3.29
N LEU A 48 24.28 13.33 4.63
CA LEU A 48 25.31 12.49 5.23
C LEU A 48 24.93 11.01 5.13
N ALA A 49 23.70 10.65 5.52
CA ALA A 49 23.27 9.25 5.65
C ALA A 49 23.06 8.58 4.28
N PHE A 50 22.28 9.21 3.39
CA PHE A 50 21.89 8.62 2.11
C PHE A 50 22.80 9.04 0.96
N ASP A 51 22.99 10.34 0.74
CA ASP A 51 23.73 10.82 -0.42
C ASP A 51 25.24 10.62 -0.27
N THR A 52 25.75 10.43 0.95
CA THR A 52 27.18 10.18 1.20
C THR A 52 27.44 8.72 1.58
N LEU A 53 26.93 8.23 2.70
CA LEU A 53 27.25 6.88 3.20
C LEU A 53 26.61 5.77 2.37
N TYR A 54 25.29 5.84 2.16
CA TYR A 54 24.60 4.82 1.36
C TYR A 54 25.09 4.81 -0.08
N ALA A 55 25.21 5.99 -0.71
CA ALA A 55 25.68 6.12 -2.09
C ALA A 55 27.08 5.52 -2.29
N GLU A 56 28.01 5.75 -1.36
CA GLU A 56 29.35 5.15 -1.43
C GLU A 56 29.36 3.65 -1.14
N GLY A 57 28.55 3.19 -0.18
CA GLY A 57 28.37 1.76 0.11
C GLY A 57 27.81 0.99 -1.08
N GLN A 58 26.77 1.53 -1.72
CA GLN A 58 26.17 0.98 -2.92
C GLN A 58 27.16 0.99 -4.11
N ARG A 59 27.88 2.11 -4.31
CA ARG A 59 28.87 2.25 -5.38
C ARG A 59 29.94 1.18 -5.27
N ARG A 60 30.51 0.96 -4.08
CA ARG A 60 31.53 -0.08 -3.84
C ARG A 60 30.98 -1.48 -4.04
N TYR A 61 29.73 -1.72 -3.62
CA TYR A 61 29.09 -3.01 -3.86
C TYR A 61 28.93 -3.29 -5.36
N VAL A 62 28.43 -2.30 -6.12
CA VAL A 62 28.28 -2.42 -7.58
C VAL A 62 29.63 -2.61 -8.28
N GLU A 63 30.68 -1.90 -7.83
CA GLU A 63 32.02 -2.08 -8.36
C GLU A 63 32.62 -3.48 -8.11
N SER A 64 32.16 -4.17 -7.07
CA SER A 64 32.57 -5.56 -6.78
C SER A 64 31.89 -6.60 -7.67
N LEU A 65 30.83 -6.23 -8.39
CA LEU A 65 30.09 -7.12 -9.29
C LEU A 65 30.84 -7.36 -10.61
N SER A 66 30.41 -8.37 -11.36
CA SER A 66 30.96 -8.67 -12.68
C SER A 66 30.83 -7.49 -13.66
N SER A 67 31.70 -7.41 -14.67
CA SER A 67 31.64 -6.39 -15.73
C SER A 67 30.28 -6.38 -16.46
N TYR A 68 29.67 -7.53 -16.64
CA TYR A 68 28.35 -7.71 -17.24
C TYR A 68 27.25 -7.05 -16.37
N ALA A 69 27.20 -7.33 -15.07
CA ALA A 69 26.24 -6.73 -14.15
C ALA A 69 26.39 -5.21 -14.07
N ARG A 70 27.64 -4.70 -14.11
CA ARG A 70 27.91 -3.25 -14.11
C ARG A 70 27.41 -2.51 -15.36
N GLN A 71 27.35 -3.17 -16.53
CA GLN A 71 26.78 -2.59 -17.75
C GLN A 71 25.30 -2.25 -17.60
N PHE A 72 24.54 -3.07 -16.86
CA PHE A 72 23.11 -2.84 -16.63
C PHE A 72 22.83 -1.82 -15.52
N LEU A 73 23.69 -1.77 -14.49
CA LEU A 73 23.48 -0.89 -13.33
C LEU A 73 24.02 0.54 -13.55
N GLY A 74 24.79 0.76 -14.63
CA GLY A 74 25.39 2.05 -14.91
C GLY A 74 26.55 2.43 -13.97
N ARG A 75 27.18 3.58 -14.24
CA ARG A 75 28.21 4.14 -13.34
C ARG A 75 27.54 5.01 -12.27
N LEU A 76 27.69 4.59 -11.01
CA LEU A 76 27.27 5.42 -9.88
C LEU A 76 28.32 6.52 -9.63
N ASN A 77 27.86 7.75 -9.47
CA ASN A 77 28.75 8.88 -9.17
C ASN A 77 29.34 8.74 -7.77
N LYS A 78 30.63 9.00 -7.64
CA LYS A 78 31.30 9.07 -6.34
C LYS A 78 30.78 10.32 -5.58
N PRO A 79 30.33 10.17 -4.32
CA PRO A 79 29.93 11.32 -3.53
C PRO A 79 31.12 12.29 -3.33
N LYS A 80 30.84 13.58 -3.16
CA LYS A 80 31.88 14.63 -2.94
C LYS A 80 32.44 14.52 -1.54
N VAL A 81 33.40 13.60 -1.35
CA VAL A 81 34.09 13.38 -0.09
C VAL A 81 35.58 13.16 -0.37
N ASP A 82 36.44 13.51 0.56
CA ASP A 82 37.87 13.25 0.43
C ASP A 82 38.17 11.75 0.57
N SER A 83 37.68 11.12 1.62
CA SER A 83 37.81 9.68 1.80
C SER A 83 36.73 9.07 2.74
N ILE A 84 36.36 7.81 2.50
CA ILE A 84 35.55 7.01 3.44
C ILE A 84 36.26 5.67 3.64
N LYS A 85 36.53 5.31 4.91
CA LYS A 85 37.14 4.03 5.30
C LYS A 85 36.19 3.25 6.21
N GLY A 86 36.32 1.92 6.23
CA GLY A 86 35.51 1.04 7.12
C GLY A 86 34.06 0.81 6.69
N ILE A 87 33.67 1.20 5.47
CA ILE A 87 32.29 1.04 4.99
C ILE A 87 31.96 -0.43 4.67
N SER A 88 30.80 -0.88 5.08
CA SER A 88 30.21 -2.20 4.76
C SER A 88 29.19 -2.08 3.63
N PRO A 89 28.74 -3.22 3.03
CA PRO A 89 27.60 -3.21 2.13
C PRO A 89 26.40 -2.51 2.78
N ALA A 90 25.78 -1.57 2.04
CA ALA A 90 24.76 -0.68 2.58
C ALA A 90 23.37 -1.06 2.05
N ILE A 91 22.39 -1.09 2.94
CA ILE A 91 20.96 -1.31 2.66
C ILE A 91 20.21 -0.08 3.16
N ALA A 92 19.52 0.62 2.25
CA ALA A 92 18.65 1.75 2.61
C ALA A 92 17.21 1.28 2.77
N ILE A 93 16.55 1.77 3.81
CA ILE A 93 15.13 1.55 4.07
C ILE A 93 14.45 2.92 4.14
N GLU A 94 13.99 3.38 2.97
CA GLU A 94 13.34 4.67 2.77
C GLU A 94 11.81 4.56 2.92
N GLN A 95 11.16 5.71 3.09
CA GLN A 95 9.70 5.81 3.19
C GLN A 95 8.97 5.71 1.85
N LYS A 96 9.67 5.84 0.74
CA LYS A 96 9.04 5.82 -0.58
C LYS A 96 8.45 4.45 -0.88
N VAL A 97 7.18 4.41 -1.28
CA VAL A 97 6.56 3.21 -1.81
C VAL A 97 7.14 2.94 -3.20
N ASN A 98 8.14 2.08 -3.27
CA ASN A 98 8.89 1.80 -4.50
C ASN A 98 8.12 0.94 -5.52
N SER A 99 6.91 0.46 -5.20
CA SER A 99 6.17 -0.41 -6.09
C SER A 99 5.08 0.33 -6.85
N THR A 100 5.32 0.61 -8.13
CA THR A 100 4.29 1.03 -9.09
C THR A 100 3.47 -0.15 -9.61
N ASN A 101 3.90 -1.40 -9.36
CA ASN A 101 3.23 -2.59 -9.83
C ASN A 101 1.88 -2.81 -9.11
N PRO A 102 0.74 -2.72 -9.82
CA PRO A 102 -0.58 -2.85 -9.22
C PRO A 102 -0.90 -4.27 -8.72
N ARG A 103 -0.10 -5.26 -9.08
CA ARG A 103 -0.22 -6.65 -8.61
C ARG A 103 0.55 -6.92 -7.32
N SER A 104 1.46 -6.04 -6.91
CA SER A 104 2.23 -6.20 -5.67
C SER A 104 1.34 -6.11 -4.44
N THR A 105 1.55 -7.01 -3.48
CA THR A 105 0.81 -7.09 -2.21
C THR A 105 1.78 -7.24 -1.04
N VAL A 106 1.28 -7.03 0.18
CA VAL A 106 2.05 -7.33 1.41
C VAL A 106 2.59 -8.76 1.36
N GLY A 107 1.77 -9.73 0.97
CA GLY A 107 2.19 -11.14 0.88
C GLY A 107 3.33 -11.39 -0.11
N THR A 108 3.33 -10.71 -1.27
CA THR A 108 4.42 -10.84 -2.25
C THR A 108 5.67 -10.06 -1.85
N SER A 109 5.52 -8.89 -1.24
CA SER A 109 6.65 -8.08 -0.78
C SER A 109 7.39 -8.70 0.41
N THR A 110 6.71 -9.52 1.21
CA THR A 110 7.27 -10.24 2.36
C THR A 110 7.67 -11.68 2.04
N GLU A 111 7.47 -12.12 0.80
CA GLU A 111 7.68 -13.50 0.32
C GLU A 111 6.77 -14.55 1.00
N ILE A 112 5.95 -14.18 1.98
CA ILE A 112 5.06 -15.12 2.69
C ILE A 112 4.12 -15.80 1.71
N TYR A 113 3.63 -15.07 0.70
CA TYR A 113 2.75 -15.62 -0.32
C TYR A 113 3.42 -16.74 -1.14
N ASP A 114 4.72 -16.64 -1.41
CA ASP A 114 5.47 -17.65 -2.13
C ASP A 114 5.59 -18.96 -1.33
N TYR A 115 5.84 -18.85 -0.02
CA TYR A 115 5.81 -20.01 0.88
C TYR A 115 4.41 -20.60 1.01
N LEU A 116 3.34 -19.77 1.04
CA LEU A 116 1.96 -20.26 1.06
C LEU A 116 1.62 -21.06 -0.21
N LYS A 117 1.99 -20.56 -1.39
CA LYS A 117 1.80 -21.30 -2.65
C LYS A 117 2.46 -22.69 -2.61
N LEU A 118 3.70 -22.76 -2.12
CA LEU A 118 4.42 -24.01 -1.95
C LEU A 118 3.75 -24.93 -0.94
N LEU A 119 3.31 -24.39 0.19
CA LEU A 119 2.61 -25.15 1.22
C LEU A 119 1.33 -25.78 0.69
N PHE A 120 0.47 -24.98 0.04
CA PHE A 120 -0.79 -25.47 -0.55
C PHE A 120 -0.57 -26.45 -1.71
N ALA A 121 0.49 -26.28 -2.51
CA ALA A 121 0.85 -27.21 -3.57
C ALA A 121 1.35 -28.57 -3.03
N ARG A 122 1.91 -28.61 -1.81
CA ARG A 122 2.51 -29.81 -1.23
C ARG A 122 1.57 -30.63 -0.34
N ILE A 123 0.79 -29.95 0.50
CA ILE A 123 -0.08 -30.58 1.50
C ILE A 123 -1.56 -30.15 1.39
N GLY A 124 -1.90 -29.32 0.41
CA GLY A 124 -3.30 -28.90 0.18
C GLY A 124 -4.15 -30.06 -0.34
N LYS A 125 -5.32 -30.27 0.28
CA LYS A 125 -6.31 -31.27 -0.12
C LYS A 125 -7.46 -30.60 -0.87
N THR A 126 -7.84 -31.16 -2.02
CA THR A 126 -8.95 -30.64 -2.83
C THR A 126 -10.27 -31.23 -2.33
N TYR A 127 -11.29 -30.42 -2.21
CA TYR A 127 -12.63 -30.83 -1.81
C TYR A 127 -13.64 -30.45 -2.89
N SER A 128 -14.59 -31.38 -3.17
CA SER A 128 -15.68 -31.09 -4.10
C SER A 128 -16.60 -30.00 -3.52
N PRO A 129 -17.00 -28.98 -4.31
CA PRO A 129 -17.95 -27.96 -3.86
C PRO A 129 -19.38 -28.51 -3.72
N VAL A 130 -19.68 -29.70 -4.29
CA VAL A 130 -20.99 -30.32 -4.26
C VAL A 130 -21.16 -31.17 -2.99
N SER A 131 -20.28 -32.14 -2.77
CA SER A 131 -20.36 -33.07 -1.65
C SER A 131 -19.50 -32.69 -0.44
N ASN A 132 -18.62 -31.72 -0.57
CA ASN A 132 -17.58 -31.35 0.41
C ASN A 132 -16.70 -32.55 0.84
N LEU A 133 -16.60 -33.58 0.00
CA LEU A 133 -15.70 -34.72 0.21
C LEU A 133 -14.38 -34.47 -0.49
N GLU A 134 -13.31 -35.06 0.05
CA GLU A 134 -11.96 -34.96 -0.52
C GLU A 134 -11.90 -35.64 -1.90
N VAL A 135 -11.32 -34.93 -2.87
CA VAL A 135 -11.01 -35.45 -4.20
C VAL A 135 -9.65 -36.12 -4.16
N LYS A 136 -9.61 -37.42 -4.43
CA LYS A 136 -8.40 -38.21 -4.44
C LYS A 136 -8.27 -38.97 -5.76
N LYS A 137 -7.04 -39.22 -6.16
CA LYS A 137 -6.72 -40.25 -7.14
C LYS A 137 -6.46 -41.54 -6.40
N ASP A 138 -7.14 -42.59 -6.82
CA ASP A 138 -6.78 -43.90 -6.33
C ASP A 138 -5.57 -44.44 -7.10
N THR A 139 -4.55 -44.83 -6.37
CA THR A 139 -3.36 -45.45 -6.93
C THR A 139 -3.53 -46.96 -6.98
N VAL A 140 -2.70 -47.65 -7.80
CA VAL A 140 -2.62 -49.12 -7.78
C VAL A 140 -2.39 -49.65 -6.36
N SER A 141 -1.57 -48.97 -5.57
CA SER A 141 -1.27 -49.34 -4.19
C SER A 141 -2.49 -49.22 -3.28
N ASP A 142 -3.37 -48.24 -3.52
CA ASP A 142 -4.60 -48.05 -2.72
C ASP A 142 -5.61 -49.14 -3.00
N VAL A 143 -5.75 -49.54 -4.29
CA VAL A 143 -6.57 -50.65 -4.67
C VAL A 143 -6.05 -51.98 -4.06
N ILE A 144 -4.73 -52.19 -4.09
CA ILE A 144 -4.11 -53.38 -3.45
C ILE A 144 -4.35 -53.36 -1.93
N LYS A 145 -4.18 -52.22 -1.25
CA LYS A 145 -4.49 -52.09 0.19
C LYS A 145 -5.95 -52.43 0.48
N TYR A 146 -6.87 -51.98 -0.34
CA TYR A 146 -8.28 -52.30 -0.20
C TYR A 146 -8.52 -53.82 -0.41
N ILE A 147 -7.92 -54.40 -1.43
CA ILE A 147 -8.02 -55.84 -1.70
C ILE A 147 -7.47 -56.70 -0.53
N LYS A 148 -6.38 -56.21 0.12
CA LYS A 148 -5.80 -56.85 1.32
C LYS A 148 -6.73 -56.85 2.54
N THR A 149 -7.81 -56.05 2.56
CA THR A 149 -8.81 -56.04 3.65
C THR A 149 -9.75 -57.25 3.61
N PHE A 150 -9.78 -58.00 2.49
CA PHE A 150 -10.57 -59.20 2.37
C PHE A 150 -9.85 -60.43 2.93
N PRO A 151 -10.57 -61.44 3.39
CA PRO A 151 -9.95 -62.69 3.83
C PRO A 151 -9.18 -63.40 2.72
N LEU A 152 -8.12 -64.16 3.06
CA LEU A 152 -7.40 -65.03 2.10
C LEU A 152 -8.39 -66.00 1.42
N ASN A 153 -8.09 -66.32 0.17
CA ASN A 153 -8.93 -67.11 -0.73
C ASN A 153 -10.24 -66.45 -1.17
N SER A 154 -10.44 -65.20 -0.87
CA SER A 154 -11.58 -64.41 -1.42
C SER A 154 -11.49 -64.35 -2.94
N LYS A 155 -12.64 -64.54 -3.60
CA LYS A 155 -12.77 -64.43 -5.06
C LYS A 155 -13.18 -63.01 -5.43
N LEU A 156 -12.35 -62.37 -6.24
CA LEU A 156 -12.55 -60.98 -6.65
C LEU A 156 -12.57 -60.84 -8.18
N LEU A 157 -13.37 -59.90 -8.69
CA LEU A 157 -13.37 -59.49 -10.09
C LEU A 157 -12.83 -58.08 -10.18
N LEU A 158 -11.87 -57.87 -11.10
CA LEU A 158 -11.44 -56.57 -11.55
C LEU A 158 -12.21 -56.22 -12.81
N LEU A 159 -12.98 -55.14 -12.77
CA LEU A 159 -13.89 -54.74 -13.82
C LEU A 159 -13.58 -53.32 -14.28
N ALA A 160 -13.68 -53.06 -15.57
CA ALA A 160 -13.53 -51.74 -16.16
C ALA A 160 -14.85 -51.34 -16.91
N PRO A 161 -15.29 -50.07 -16.83
CA PRO A 161 -16.43 -49.65 -17.64
C PRO A 161 -16.04 -49.60 -19.12
N ILE A 162 -16.94 -49.99 -20.02
CA ILE A 162 -16.73 -49.86 -21.46
C ILE A 162 -17.08 -48.44 -21.88
N VAL A 163 -16.05 -47.61 -22.19
CA VAL A 163 -16.23 -46.24 -22.65
C VAL A 163 -16.19 -46.17 -24.16
N LEU A 164 -17.29 -45.68 -24.76
CA LEU A 164 -17.34 -45.45 -26.20
C LEU A 164 -16.76 -44.12 -26.61
N GLU A 165 -15.92 -44.12 -27.63
CA GLU A 165 -15.41 -42.90 -28.29
C GLU A 165 -16.50 -42.38 -29.26
N LYS A 166 -16.49 -41.05 -29.51
CA LYS A 166 -17.44 -40.44 -30.44
C LYS A 166 -17.39 -41.12 -31.81
N GLY A 167 -18.55 -41.63 -32.25
CA GLY A 167 -18.68 -42.27 -33.55
C GLY A 167 -18.43 -43.80 -33.56
N ARG A 168 -18.08 -44.42 -32.44
CA ARG A 168 -17.93 -45.90 -32.36
C ARG A 168 -19.16 -46.56 -31.74
N THR A 169 -19.56 -47.70 -32.32
CA THR A 169 -20.63 -48.56 -31.78
C THR A 169 -20.07 -49.51 -30.73
N LEU A 170 -20.96 -50.03 -29.86
CA LEU A 170 -20.57 -50.99 -28.83
C LEU A 170 -20.01 -52.28 -29.47
N ASP A 171 -20.59 -52.73 -30.57
CA ASP A 171 -20.14 -53.92 -31.32
C ASP A 171 -18.73 -53.75 -31.83
N ASN A 172 -18.38 -52.57 -32.41
CA ASN A 172 -17.00 -52.33 -32.86
C ASN A 172 -16.00 -52.27 -31.69
N LYS A 173 -16.40 -51.74 -30.52
CA LYS A 173 -15.50 -51.69 -29.35
C LYS A 173 -15.31 -53.09 -28.74
N THR A 174 -16.37 -53.93 -28.67
CA THR A 174 -16.24 -55.28 -28.12
C THR A 174 -15.42 -56.19 -29.03
N LYS A 175 -15.58 -56.06 -30.35
CA LYS A 175 -14.69 -56.78 -31.32
C LYS A 175 -13.23 -56.37 -31.16
N ALA A 176 -12.96 -55.09 -30.98
CA ALA A 176 -11.57 -54.63 -30.74
C ALA A 176 -11.02 -55.15 -29.40
N LEU A 177 -11.82 -55.18 -28.32
CA LEU A 177 -11.41 -55.76 -27.05
C LEU A 177 -11.16 -57.28 -27.13
N ALA A 178 -11.97 -58.04 -27.92
CA ALA A 178 -11.74 -59.44 -28.19
C ALA A 178 -10.41 -59.67 -28.92
N GLN A 179 -10.07 -58.82 -29.89
CA GLN A 179 -8.75 -58.86 -30.60
C GLN A 179 -7.57 -58.54 -29.69
N GLN A 180 -7.76 -57.74 -28.64
CA GLN A 180 -6.77 -57.44 -27.61
C GLN A 180 -6.62 -58.56 -26.56
N GLY A 181 -7.39 -59.64 -26.67
CA GLY A 181 -7.31 -60.79 -25.78
C GLY A 181 -8.28 -60.85 -24.62
N PHE A 182 -9.19 -59.86 -24.51
CA PHE A 182 -10.23 -59.90 -23.48
C PHE A 182 -11.36 -60.86 -23.89
N ALA A 183 -11.68 -61.79 -23.02
CA ALA A 183 -12.63 -62.85 -23.37
C ALA A 183 -14.00 -62.68 -22.70
N ARG A 184 -14.15 -61.84 -21.69
CA ARG A 184 -15.36 -61.77 -20.84
C ARG A 184 -15.81 -60.36 -20.53
N VAL A 185 -17.11 -60.25 -20.39
CA VAL A 185 -17.81 -59.04 -19.90
C VAL A 185 -18.78 -59.42 -18.81
N LYS A 186 -19.08 -58.51 -17.94
CA LYS A 186 -20.16 -58.62 -16.95
C LYS A 186 -21.35 -57.76 -17.41
N LEU A 187 -22.50 -58.42 -17.53
CA LEU A 187 -23.80 -57.79 -17.77
C LEU A 187 -24.65 -58.02 -16.52
N ASP A 188 -25.01 -56.94 -15.84
CA ASP A 188 -25.70 -56.96 -14.54
C ASP A 188 -25.00 -57.86 -13.51
N SER A 189 -25.57 -59.06 -13.19
CA SER A 189 -24.97 -59.98 -12.25
C SER A 189 -24.31 -61.20 -12.90
N LYS A 190 -24.24 -61.24 -14.24
CA LYS A 190 -23.74 -62.44 -14.96
C LYS A 190 -22.50 -62.10 -15.73
N VAL A 191 -21.47 -62.96 -15.63
CA VAL A 191 -20.25 -62.90 -16.47
C VAL A 191 -20.51 -63.74 -17.72
N LEU A 192 -20.45 -63.12 -18.88
CA LEU A 192 -20.67 -63.73 -20.21
C LEU A 192 -19.38 -63.66 -21.02
N ARG A 193 -19.27 -64.44 -22.06
CA ARG A 193 -18.22 -64.26 -23.07
C ARG A 193 -18.54 -63.07 -23.98
N ILE A 194 -17.55 -62.39 -24.51
CA ILE A 194 -17.72 -61.23 -25.42
C ILE A 194 -18.50 -61.67 -26.69
N ASP A 195 -18.24 -62.88 -27.19
CA ASP A 195 -18.87 -63.48 -28.37
C ASP A 195 -20.33 -63.84 -28.17
N GLU A 196 -20.83 -63.94 -26.92
CA GLU A 196 -22.21 -64.24 -26.56
C GLU A 196 -23.10 -63.00 -26.38
N LEU A 197 -22.54 -61.77 -26.57
CA LEU A 197 -23.31 -60.54 -26.41
C LEU A 197 -24.35 -60.37 -27.54
N LYS A 198 -25.59 -60.09 -27.15
CA LYS A 198 -26.69 -59.81 -28.10
C LYS A 198 -26.67 -58.30 -28.47
N ASP A 199 -27.13 -58.02 -29.71
CA ASP A 199 -27.31 -56.63 -30.17
C ASP A 199 -28.32 -55.85 -29.31
N ASN A 200 -28.11 -54.49 -29.21
CA ASN A 200 -28.98 -53.55 -28.48
C ASN A 200 -28.74 -53.37 -26.97
N LEU A 201 -27.53 -53.63 -26.47
CA LEU A 201 -27.15 -53.33 -25.08
C LEU A 201 -26.64 -51.89 -24.92
N THR A 202 -26.93 -51.31 -23.77
CA THR A 202 -26.41 -49.95 -23.44
C THR A 202 -24.99 -50.05 -22.86
N PRO A 203 -24.06 -49.17 -23.21
CA PRO A 203 -22.69 -49.22 -22.68
C PRO A 203 -22.60 -49.15 -21.17
N LYS A 204 -23.56 -48.52 -20.49
CA LYS A 204 -23.59 -48.38 -19.02
C LYS A 204 -23.90 -49.67 -18.26
N SER A 205 -24.55 -50.65 -18.89
CA SER A 205 -24.89 -51.92 -18.28
C SER A 205 -23.83 -53.01 -18.43
N ILE A 206 -22.77 -52.75 -19.19
CA ILE A 206 -21.71 -53.71 -19.48
C ILE A 206 -20.38 -53.24 -18.92
N GLN A 207 -19.71 -54.13 -18.17
CA GLN A 207 -18.36 -53.92 -17.67
C GLN A 207 -17.40 -54.96 -18.25
N LEU A 208 -16.21 -54.56 -18.66
CA LEU A 208 -15.14 -55.46 -19.12
C LEU A 208 -14.57 -56.17 -17.91
N VAL A 209 -14.42 -57.49 -17.97
CA VAL A 209 -13.72 -58.27 -16.94
C VAL A 209 -12.27 -58.32 -17.31
N ILE A 210 -11.43 -57.59 -16.52
CA ILE A 210 -9.98 -57.55 -16.73
C ILE A 210 -9.32 -58.79 -16.18
N ASP A 211 -9.59 -59.12 -14.91
CA ASP A 211 -9.04 -60.30 -14.28
C ASP A 211 -10.00 -60.87 -13.23
N ARG A 212 -9.85 -62.18 -12.97
CA ARG A 212 -10.55 -62.90 -11.90
C ARG A 212 -9.49 -63.44 -10.96
N VAL A 213 -9.41 -62.90 -9.79
CA VAL A 213 -8.31 -63.19 -8.85
C VAL A 213 -8.84 -63.90 -7.60
N ILE A 214 -8.05 -64.80 -7.08
CA ILE A 214 -8.24 -65.40 -5.76
C ILE A 214 -7.12 -64.87 -4.90
N LEU A 215 -7.45 -64.16 -3.81
CA LEU A 215 -6.50 -63.51 -2.95
C LEU A 215 -5.52 -64.49 -2.34
N LYS A 216 -4.24 -64.30 -2.62
CA LYS A 216 -3.08 -65.03 -2.07
C LYS A 216 -2.11 -64.02 -1.42
N GLU A 217 -1.22 -64.55 -0.58
CA GLU A 217 -0.21 -63.74 0.12
C GLU A 217 1.20 -64.08 -0.40
N ASP A 218 1.37 -63.95 -1.73
CA ASP A 218 2.70 -64.12 -2.37
C ASP A 218 3.05 -62.87 -3.22
N GLU A 219 4.32 -62.60 -3.43
CA GLU A 219 4.85 -61.45 -4.12
C GLU A 219 4.51 -61.46 -5.62
N ASP A 220 4.56 -62.61 -6.25
CA ASP A 220 4.23 -62.77 -7.67
C ASP A 220 2.74 -62.50 -7.92
N PHE A 221 1.88 -62.84 -6.96
CA PHE A 221 0.46 -62.54 -7.01
C PHE A 221 0.21 -61.02 -6.97
N TYR A 222 0.91 -60.30 -6.08
CA TYR A 222 0.72 -58.85 -6.00
C TYR A 222 1.31 -58.10 -7.21
N ASN A 223 2.39 -58.57 -7.83
CA ASN A 223 2.90 -58.01 -9.07
C ASN A 223 1.90 -58.17 -10.21
N ARG A 224 1.36 -59.38 -10.39
CA ARG A 224 0.31 -59.66 -11.38
C ARG A 224 -0.96 -58.81 -11.10
N LEU A 225 -1.33 -58.72 -9.84
CA LEU A 225 -2.49 -57.92 -9.42
C LEU A 225 -2.30 -56.43 -9.76
N ALA A 226 -1.07 -55.89 -9.56
CA ALA A 226 -0.74 -54.52 -9.93
C ALA A 226 -0.86 -54.26 -11.43
N ASP A 227 -0.39 -55.21 -12.27
CA ASP A 227 -0.54 -55.11 -13.72
C ASP A 227 -2.02 -55.14 -14.15
N ALA A 228 -2.80 -56.03 -13.55
CA ALA A 228 -4.23 -56.15 -13.83
C ALA A 228 -5.01 -54.87 -13.41
N ILE A 229 -4.68 -54.27 -12.27
CA ILE A 229 -5.26 -52.99 -11.81
C ILE A 229 -4.88 -51.85 -12.79
N GLN A 230 -3.62 -51.77 -13.22
CA GLN A 230 -3.17 -50.77 -14.17
C GLN A 230 -3.90 -50.94 -15.53
N MET A 231 -4.05 -52.17 -16.00
CA MET A 231 -4.84 -52.48 -17.21
C MET A 231 -6.30 -52.04 -17.04
N ALA A 232 -6.87 -52.31 -15.88
CA ALA A 232 -8.26 -51.94 -15.59
C ALA A 232 -8.48 -50.41 -15.61
N PHE A 233 -7.57 -49.64 -15.02
CA PHE A 233 -7.58 -48.17 -15.13
C PHE A 233 -7.39 -47.70 -16.57
N TYR A 234 -6.54 -48.34 -17.34
CA TYR A 234 -6.30 -47.97 -18.73
C TYR A 234 -7.52 -48.18 -19.60
N GLU A 235 -8.12 -49.40 -19.60
CA GLU A 235 -9.31 -49.68 -20.39
C GLU A 235 -10.56 -48.94 -19.90
N GLY A 236 -10.70 -48.74 -18.58
CA GLY A 236 -11.81 -48.02 -17.97
C GLY A 236 -11.63 -46.47 -18.06
N LYS A 237 -10.61 -45.98 -18.79
CA LYS A 237 -10.28 -44.56 -18.89
C LYS A 237 -10.22 -43.87 -17.51
N GLY A 238 -9.58 -44.56 -16.57
CA GLY A 238 -9.34 -44.05 -15.21
C GLY A 238 -10.29 -44.63 -14.15
N THR A 239 -11.36 -45.37 -14.52
CA THR A 239 -12.30 -45.97 -13.57
C THR A 239 -12.12 -47.49 -13.52
N LEU A 240 -12.08 -48.04 -12.32
CA LEU A 240 -11.96 -49.46 -12.01
C LEU A 240 -13.02 -49.86 -10.97
N PHE A 241 -13.63 -50.99 -11.09
CA PHE A 241 -14.46 -51.60 -10.07
C PHE A 241 -13.85 -52.88 -9.54
N VAL A 242 -13.83 -53.06 -8.24
CA VAL A 242 -13.45 -54.28 -7.55
C VAL A 242 -14.71 -54.91 -6.94
N GLU A 243 -15.08 -56.12 -7.38
CA GLU A 243 -16.25 -56.82 -6.87
C GLU A 243 -15.81 -58.05 -6.07
N HIS A 244 -16.32 -58.19 -4.86
CA HIS A 244 -16.16 -59.39 -4.03
C HIS A 244 -17.33 -60.33 -4.24
N LEU A 245 -17.08 -61.46 -4.88
CA LEU A 245 -18.11 -62.45 -5.28
C LEU A 245 -18.84 -63.10 -4.10
N GLY A 246 -18.28 -63.09 -2.90
CA GLY A 246 -18.92 -63.63 -1.71
C GLY A 246 -19.94 -62.73 -1.04
N SER A 247 -19.83 -61.43 -1.20
CA SER A 247 -20.73 -60.42 -0.61
C SER A 247 -21.44 -59.56 -1.63
N ASN A 248 -21.20 -59.75 -2.92
CA ASN A 248 -21.65 -58.86 -4.03
C ASN A 248 -21.39 -57.38 -3.82
N LYS A 249 -20.39 -57.05 -2.99
CA LYS A 249 -19.95 -55.66 -2.74
C LYS A 249 -19.08 -55.20 -3.89
N ILE A 250 -19.49 -54.12 -4.57
CA ILE A 250 -18.74 -53.48 -5.64
C ILE A 250 -18.18 -52.18 -5.08
N SER A 251 -16.87 -51.96 -5.22
CA SER A 251 -16.20 -50.73 -4.86
C SER A 251 -15.61 -50.11 -6.10
N GLU A 252 -15.87 -48.85 -6.30
CA GLU A 252 -15.36 -48.03 -7.41
C GLU A 252 -14.08 -47.33 -7.00
N PHE A 253 -13.09 -47.29 -7.89
CA PHE A 253 -11.83 -46.57 -7.77
C PHE A 253 -11.60 -45.74 -9.02
N ASN A 254 -11.05 -44.57 -8.85
CA ASN A 254 -10.81 -43.63 -9.94
C ASN A 254 -9.41 -43.02 -9.83
N ASN A 255 -8.56 -43.22 -10.87
CA ASN A 255 -7.22 -42.63 -10.93
C ASN A 255 -7.21 -41.22 -11.57
N ARG A 256 -8.39 -40.68 -11.93
CA ARG A 256 -8.55 -39.30 -12.36
C ARG A 256 -8.91 -38.42 -11.17
N PHE A 257 -8.47 -37.16 -11.25
CA PHE A 257 -8.78 -36.19 -10.20
C PHE A 257 -10.20 -35.63 -10.41
N GLU A 258 -11.21 -36.48 -10.21
CA GLU A 258 -12.62 -36.22 -10.49
C GLU A 258 -13.50 -36.64 -9.32
N ARG A 259 -14.57 -35.88 -9.07
CA ARG A 259 -15.60 -36.17 -8.10
C ARG A 259 -16.90 -35.47 -8.45
N ASP A 260 -18.04 -36.08 -8.15
CA ASP A 260 -19.39 -35.52 -8.40
C ASP A 260 -19.59 -35.04 -9.85
N GLY A 261 -18.98 -35.73 -10.82
CA GLY A 261 -19.06 -35.38 -12.24
C GLY A 261 -18.20 -34.17 -12.65
N MET A 262 -17.35 -33.63 -11.76
CA MET A 262 -16.46 -32.53 -11.99
C MET A 262 -15.01 -33.02 -12.04
N THR A 263 -14.25 -32.51 -13.02
CA THR A 263 -12.79 -32.67 -13.09
C THR A 263 -12.12 -31.54 -12.39
N PHE A 264 -11.16 -31.83 -11.53
CA PHE A 264 -10.41 -30.85 -10.76
C PHE A 264 -8.96 -30.75 -11.26
N THR A 265 -8.36 -29.59 -11.02
CA THR A 265 -6.93 -29.39 -11.25
C THR A 265 -6.14 -29.84 -10.04
N GLU A 266 -5.11 -30.66 -10.26
CA GLU A 266 -4.20 -31.05 -9.18
C GLU A 266 -3.48 -29.84 -8.59
N PRO A 267 -3.35 -29.75 -7.25
CA PRO A 267 -2.66 -28.65 -6.60
C PRO A 267 -1.21 -28.54 -7.08
N ASN A 268 -0.87 -27.39 -7.65
CA ASN A 268 0.49 -27.05 -8.05
C ASN A 268 0.75 -25.55 -7.81
N VAL A 269 2.02 -25.13 -7.81
CA VAL A 269 2.40 -23.75 -7.47
C VAL A 269 1.76 -22.72 -8.41
N HIS A 270 1.55 -23.05 -9.68
CA HIS A 270 0.96 -22.15 -10.67
C HIS A 270 -0.52 -21.91 -10.43
N LEU A 271 -1.24 -22.91 -9.91
CA LEU A 271 -2.67 -22.80 -9.54
C LEU A 271 -2.89 -21.72 -8.48
N PHE A 272 -1.96 -21.54 -7.56
CA PHE A 272 -2.05 -20.55 -6.48
C PHE A 272 -1.42 -19.19 -6.83
N SER A 273 -1.00 -18.97 -8.09
CA SER A 273 -0.36 -17.74 -8.52
C SER A 273 -1.33 -16.84 -9.27
N PHE A 274 -1.63 -15.67 -8.72
CA PHE A 274 -2.43 -14.65 -9.42
C PHE A 274 -1.64 -13.88 -10.49
N ASN A 275 -0.32 -14.07 -10.58
CA ASN A 275 0.54 -13.53 -11.63
C ASN A 275 0.66 -14.48 -12.84
N ASN A 276 0.04 -15.66 -12.76
CA ASN A 276 0.05 -16.65 -13.81
C ASN A 276 -1.39 -16.86 -14.33
N PRO A 277 -1.66 -16.86 -15.63
CA PRO A 277 -3.00 -17.09 -16.20
C PRO A 277 -3.67 -18.39 -15.73
N PHE A 278 -2.88 -19.38 -15.30
CA PHE A 278 -3.37 -20.65 -14.80
C PHE A 278 -4.14 -20.51 -13.48
N GLY A 279 -3.68 -19.66 -12.56
CA GLY A 279 -4.32 -19.40 -11.27
C GLY A 279 -5.09 -18.09 -11.16
N ALA A 280 -4.81 -17.12 -12.04
CA ALA A 280 -5.42 -15.81 -12.02
C ALA A 280 -6.93 -15.84 -12.35
N CYS A 281 -7.70 -14.99 -11.68
CA CYS A 281 -9.10 -14.77 -12.04
C CYS A 281 -9.21 -14.29 -13.49
N PRO A 282 -10.01 -14.94 -14.36
CA PRO A 282 -10.09 -14.60 -15.78
C PRO A 282 -10.70 -13.21 -16.04
N THR A 283 -11.53 -12.70 -15.11
CA THR A 283 -12.20 -11.40 -15.27
C THR A 283 -11.26 -10.22 -14.97
N CYS A 284 -10.46 -10.31 -13.92
CA CYS A 284 -9.55 -9.23 -13.51
C CYS A 284 -8.07 -9.55 -13.76
N GLU A 285 -7.76 -10.68 -14.37
CA GLU A 285 -6.38 -11.09 -14.71
C GLU A 285 -5.38 -11.00 -13.54
N GLY A 286 -5.86 -11.26 -12.32
CA GLY A 286 -5.05 -11.21 -11.11
C GLY A 286 -4.87 -9.80 -10.49
N TYR A 287 -5.54 -8.78 -11.00
CA TYR A 287 -5.49 -7.42 -10.43
C TYR A 287 -6.39 -7.26 -9.19
N GLY A 288 -7.45 -8.08 -9.08
CA GLY A 288 -8.45 -7.99 -8.01
C GLY A 288 -9.47 -6.87 -8.21
N ASP A 289 -9.16 -5.91 -9.08
CA ASP A 289 -10.05 -4.82 -9.49
C ASP A 289 -10.25 -4.86 -11.01
N VAL A 290 -11.35 -4.30 -11.45
CA VAL A 290 -11.65 -4.04 -12.86
C VAL A 290 -11.87 -2.55 -13.05
N VAL A 291 -11.46 -2.03 -14.21
CA VAL A 291 -11.80 -0.66 -14.59
C VAL A 291 -13.20 -0.69 -15.18
N GLY A 292 -14.14 -0.17 -14.45
CA GLY A 292 -15.54 -0.13 -14.86
C GLY A 292 -16.21 1.18 -14.49
N VAL A 293 -17.50 1.29 -14.77
CA VAL A 293 -18.31 2.41 -14.31
C VAL A 293 -18.47 2.29 -12.80
N ASP A 294 -18.04 3.31 -12.08
CA ASP A 294 -18.13 3.37 -10.62
C ASP A 294 -19.50 3.95 -10.22
N GLN A 295 -20.32 3.12 -9.59
CA GLN A 295 -21.66 3.52 -9.15
C GLN A 295 -21.63 4.73 -8.20
N ASP A 296 -20.62 4.81 -7.34
CA ASP A 296 -20.49 5.90 -6.37
C ASP A 296 -20.09 7.23 -7.04
N LEU A 297 -19.42 7.18 -8.20
CA LEU A 297 -19.15 8.35 -9.02
C LEU A 297 -20.37 8.77 -9.84
N VAL A 298 -21.18 7.81 -10.26
CA VAL A 298 -22.44 8.06 -11.01
C VAL A 298 -23.51 8.65 -10.10
N ILE A 299 -23.63 8.16 -8.87
CA ILE A 299 -24.62 8.57 -7.87
C ILE A 299 -23.91 8.94 -6.55
N PRO A 300 -23.18 10.07 -6.54
CA PRO A 300 -22.34 10.44 -5.39
C PRO A 300 -23.17 10.90 -4.18
N ASN A 301 -24.40 11.37 -4.39
CA ASN A 301 -25.32 11.75 -3.32
C ASN A 301 -26.60 10.92 -3.35
N THR A 302 -26.64 9.90 -2.51
CA THR A 302 -27.77 8.97 -2.43
C THR A 302 -29.01 9.56 -1.71
N SER A 303 -28.90 10.72 -1.05
CA SER A 303 -30.03 11.41 -0.43
C SER A 303 -30.89 12.22 -1.44
N LEU A 304 -30.39 12.39 -2.66
CA LEU A 304 -31.16 12.96 -3.74
C LEU A 304 -32.04 11.89 -4.42
N SER A 305 -33.21 12.33 -4.87
CA SER A 305 -34.08 11.54 -5.75
C SER A 305 -33.67 11.66 -7.22
N ILE A 306 -34.24 10.81 -8.09
CA ILE A 306 -34.04 10.92 -9.54
C ILE A 306 -34.46 12.32 -10.02
N TYR A 307 -35.61 12.82 -9.53
CA TYR A 307 -36.12 14.15 -9.85
C TYR A 307 -35.16 15.26 -9.47
N GLU A 308 -34.47 15.12 -8.32
CA GLU A 308 -33.49 16.07 -7.81
C GLU A 308 -32.08 15.89 -8.42
N ASN A 309 -31.97 15.18 -9.52
CA ASN A 309 -30.70 14.90 -10.19
C ASN A 309 -29.70 14.06 -9.36
N ALA A 310 -30.13 12.94 -8.76
CA ALA A 310 -29.23 11.98 -8.11
C ALA A 310 -28.17 11.43 -9.07
N ILE A 311 -28.51 11.26 -10.34
CA ILE A 311 -27.64 10.68 -11.37
C ILE A 311 -26.79 11.79 -12.02
N PHE A 312 -25.53 11.89 -11.62
CA PHE A 312 -24.63 12.97 -12.07
C PHE A 312 -24.36 13.00 -13.59
N PRO A 313 -24.14 11.87 -14.26
CA PRO A 313 -23.93 11.88 -15.73
C PRO A 313 -25.10 12.46 -16.52
N TRP A 314 -26.32 12.42 -15.96
CA TRP A 314 -27.52 12.93 -16.62
C TRP A 314 -27.83 14.38 -16.29
N ARG A 315 -26.95 15.06 -15.55
CA ARG A 315 -27.05 16.50 -15.28
C ARG A 315 -26.61 17.31 -16.50
N GLY A 316 -27.27 18.40 -16.72
CA GLY A 316 -26.98 19.35 -17.80
C GLY A 316 -27.79 19.09 -19.08
N ASP A 317 -27.85 20.12 -19.93
CA ASP A 317 -28.78 20.20 -21.06
C ASP A 317 -28.55 19.10 -22.12
N SER A 318 -27.32 18.68 -22.32
CA SER A 318 -27.00 17.71 -23.38
C SER A 318 -27.31 16.24 -23.03
N MET A 319 -27.34 15.90 -21.73
CA MET A 319 -27.54 14.52 -21.26
C MET A 319 -28.79 14.37 -20.36
N GLY A 320 -29.44 15.46 -20.03
CA GLY A 320 -30.69 15.50 -19.25
C GLY A 320 -31.83 14.71 -19.86
N TRP A 321 -31.80 14.54 -21.20
CA TRP A 321 -32.77 13.74 -21.93
C TRP A 321 -32.97 12.32 -21.37
N TYR A 322 -31.89 11.64 -20.95
CA TYR A 322 -31.98 10.31 -20.32
C TYR A 322 -32.77 10.32 -19.01
N ARG A 323 -32.53 11.34 -18.16
CA ARG A 323 -33.33 11.54 -16.94
C ARG A 323 -34.77 11.84 -17.26
N ASP A 324 -35.02 12.72 -18.25
CA ASP A 324 -36.36 13.16 -18.61
C ASP A 324 -37.18 12.00 -19.21
N GLN A 325 -36.58 11.06 -19.94
CA GLN A 325 -37.23 9.82 -20.35
C GLN A 325 -37.75 9.02 -19.14
N LEU A 326 -36.90 8.79 -18.13
CA LEU A 326 -37.30 8.07 -16.93
C LEU A 326 -38.40 8.83 -16.16
N VAL A 327 -38.25 10.14 -15.93
CA VAL A 327 -39.19 10.97 -15.20
C VAL A 327 -40.58 10.98 -15.89
N ASN A 328 -40.58 11.15 -17.21
CA ASN A 328 -41.81 11.26 -17.98
C ASN A 328 -42.54 9.91 -18.17
N SER A 329 -41.81 8.80 -18.06
CA SER A 329 -42.39 7.45 -18.24
C SER A 329 -42.66 6.72 -16.92
N ALA A 330 -42.19 7.22 -15.80
CA ALA A 330 -42.23 6.58 -14.48
C ALA A 330 -43.62 6.11 -14.03
N TYR A 331 -44.66 6.87 -14.40
CA TYR A 331 -46.05 6.53 -14.06
C TYR A 331 -46.55 5.22 -14.74
N LYS A 332 -45.92 4.80 -15.84
CA LYS A 332 -46.30 3.58 -16.58
C LYS A 332 -45.90 2.30 -15.86
N PHE A 333 -44.92 2.37 -14.98
CA PHE A 333 -44.39 1.20 -14.22
C PHE A 333 -44.21 1.51 -12.72
N ASP A 334 -44.98 2.50 -12.22
CA ASP A 334 -45.05 2.89 -10.81
C ASP A 334 -43.68 3.12 -10.13
N PHE A 335 -42.83 3.89 -10.80
CA PHE A 335 -41.49 4.16 -10.27
C PHE A 335 -41.48 5.46 -9.43
N PRO A 336 -40.98 5.42 -8.16
CA PRO A 336 -41.05 6.56 -7.25
C PRO A 336 -39.89 7.57 -7.48
N ILE A 337 -40.06 8.46 -8.47
CA ILE A 337 -39.03 9.46 -8.90
C ILE A 337 -38.62 10.47 -7.82
N HIS A 338 -39.48 10.73 -6.83
CA HIS A 338 -39.23 11.67 -5.73
C HIS A 338 -38.61 11.02 -4.50
N LYS A 339 -38.50 9.70 -4.50
CA LYS A 339 -37.91 8.95 -3.40
C LYS A 339 -36.39 9.05 -3.43
N PRO A 340 -35.70 9.34 -2.30
CA PRO A 340 -34.24 9.34 -2.23
C PRO A 340 -33.63 8.04 -2.72
N TRP A 341 -32.47 8.09 -3.41
CA TRP A 341 -31.83 6.91 -3.99
C TRP A 341 -31.59 5.78 -2.96
N PHE A 342 -31.17 6.13 -1.74
CA PHE A 342 -30.91 5.15 -0.69
C PHE A 342 -32.17 4.42 -0.18
N GLU A 343 -33.34 4.96 -0.38
CA GLU A 343 -34.64 4.34 -0.01
C GLU A 343 -35.23 3.49 -1.13
N LEU A 344 -34.70 3.56 -2.35
CA LEU A 344 -35.14 2.71 -3.45
C LEU A 344 -34.75 1.26 -3.16
N THR A 345 -35.64 0.33 -3.48
CA THR A 345 -35.35 -1.09 -3.40
C THR A 345 -34.24 -1.47 -4.37
N LYS A 346 -33.53 -2.57 -4.09
CA LYS A 346 -32.49 -3.08 -5.00
C LYS A 346 -33.01 -3.30 -6.43
N THR A 347 -34.25 -3.77 -6.55
CA THR A 347 -34.90 -3.98 -7.84
C THR A 347 -35.13 -2.67 -8.58
N GLN A 348 -35.58 -1.62 -7.86
CA GLN A 348 -35.77 -0.28 -8.43
C GLN A 348 -34.44 0.36 -8.83
N GLN A 349 -33.40 0.21 -7.99
CA GLN A 349 -32.05 0.67 -8.33
C GLN A 349 -31.51 -0.05 -9.58
N GLN A 350 -31.68 -1.39 -9.65
CA GLN A 350 -31.27 -2.19 -10.80
C GLN A 350 -32.01 -1.79 -12.08
N LEU A 351 -33.31 -1.48 -11.96
CA LEU A 351 -34.11 -1.01 -13.10
C LEU A 351 -33.53 0.30 -13.71
N VAL A 352 -33.02 1.21 -12.87
CA VAL A 352 -32.38 2.45 -13.37
C VAL A 352 -31.07 2.13 -14.13
N TRP A 353 -30.35 1.08 -13.70
CA TRP A 353 -29.15 0.63 -14.40
C TRP A 353 -29.46 -0.05 -15.73
N ASP A 354 -30.45 -0.94 -15.75
CA ASP A 354 -30.76 -1.78 -16.92
C ASP A 354 -31.65 -1.05 -17.94
N GLY A 355 -32.56 -0.20 -17.45
CA GLY A 355 -33.62 0.41 -18.26
C GLY A 355 -34.79 -0.56 -18.49
N ASN A 356 -35.77 -0.12 -19.26
CA ASN A 356 -36.89 -0.94 -19.74
C ASN A 356 -37.35 -0.44 -21.11
N GLU A 357 -38.50 -0.90 -21.60
CA GLU A 357 -39.06 -0.48 -22.89
C GLU A 357 -39.44 1.01 -22.98
N HIS A 358 -39.47 1.73 -21.87
CA HIS A 358 -39.92 3.13 -21.79
C HIS A 358 -38.77 4.13 -21.58
N PHE A 359 -37.60 3.69 -21.12
CA PHE A 359 -36.42 4.55 -20.94
C PHE A 359 -35.11 3.75 -21.06
N GLU A 360 -34.08 4.44 -21.51
CA GLU A 360 -32.73 3.87 -21.57
C GLU A 360 -32.01 3.97 -20.22
N GLY A 361 -31.56 2.82 -19.69
CA GLY A 361 -30.84 2.76 -18.42
C GLY A 361 -29.39 3.23 -18.52
N LEU A 362 -28.73 3.30 -17.36
CA LEU A 362 -27.33 3.72 -17.25
C LEU A 362 -26.35 2.83 -18.03
N HIS A 363 -26.62 1.52 -18.12
CA HIS A 363 -25.78 0.63 -18.94
C HIS A 363 -25.81 1.01 -20.42
N SER A 364 -26.96 1.31 -20.97
CA SER A 364 -27.13 1.78 -22.36
C SER A 364 -26.44 3.13 -22.57
N PHE A 365 -26.60 4.05 -21.64
CA PHE A 365 -25.93 5.35 -21.66
C PHE A 365 -24.39 5.23 -21.71
N PHE A 366 -23.79 4.43 -20.83
CA PHE A 366 -22.33 4.25 -20.85
C PHE A 366 -21.86 3.51 -22.10
N LYS A 367 -22.61 2.53 -22.58
CA LYS A 367 -22.32 1.84 -23.86
C LYS A 367 -22.36 2.81 -25.04
N TYR A 368 -23.31 3.75 -25.06
CA TYR A 368 -23.35 4.83 -26.06
C TYR A 368 -22.10 5.70 -25.98
N LEU A 369 -21.66 6.14 -24.80
CA LEU A 369 -20.44 6.92 -24.64
C LEU A 369 -19.19 6.15 -25.09
N GLU A 370 -19.12 4.84 -24.84
CA GLU A 370 -18.05 3.97 -25.29
C GLU A 370 -17.99 3.84 -26.80
N SER A 371 -19.13 3.64 -27.47
CA SER A 371 -19.23 3.55 -28.93
C SER A 371 -18.80 4.83 -29.63
N LYS A 372 -18.93 5.98 -28.95
CA LYS A 372 -18.53 7.30 -29.46
C LYS A 372 -17.34 7.91 -28.74
N SER A 373 -16.43 7.07 -28.21
CA SER A 373 -15.24 7.49 -27.47
C SER A 373 -14.19 8.24 -28.30
N TYR A 374 -14.30 8.21 -29.65
CA TYR A 374 -13.50 9.04 -30.56
C TYR A 374 -13.74 10.55 -30.33
N LYS A 375 -14.92 10.95 -29.83
CA LYS A 375 -15.20 12.33 -29.40
C LYS A 375 -14.55 12.63 -28.06
N ILE A 376 -13.75 13.68 -27.99
CA ILE A 376 -13.02 14.08 -26.78
C ILE A 376 -13.97 14.26 -25.60
N GLN A 377 -15.14 14.88 -25.78
CA GLN A 377 -16.13 15.12 -24.75
C GLN A 377 -16.62 13.81 -24.11
N ASN A 378 -16.94 12.79 -24.91
CA ASN A 378 -17.42 11.49 -24.41
C ASN A 378 -16.30 10.73 -23.69
N ARG A 379 -15.08 10.82 -24.19
CA ARG A 379 -13.91 10.22 -23.53
C ARG A 379 -13.62 10.86 -22.16
N VAL A 380 -13.73 12.18 -22.06
CA VAL A 380 -13.61 12.91 -20.78
C VAL A 380 -14.74 12.52 -19.83
N MET A 381 -15.98 12.41 -20.33
CA MET A 381 -17.12 11.99 -19.52
C MET A 381 -16.94 10.56 -19.01
N LEU A 382 -16.56 9.60 -19.86
CA LEU A 382 -16.23 8.22 -19.45
C LEU A 382 -15.13 8.18 -18.39
N SER A 383 -14.04 8.94 -18.58
CA SER A 383 -12.94 8.96 -17.62
C SER A 383 -13.34 9.50 -16.24
N ARG A 384 -14.35 10.38 -16.19
CA ARG A 384 -14.88 10.96 -14.95
C ARG A 384 -15.66 9.95 -14.11
N TYR A 385 -16.35 9.01 -14.76
CA TYR A 385 -17.22 8.03 -14.09
C TYR A 385 -16.64 6.62 -14.08
N ARG A 386 -15.45 6.40 -14.68
CA ARG A 386 -14.71 5.15 -14.56
C ARG A 386 -13.82 5.17 -13.34
N GLY A 387 -13.95 4.12 -12.54
CA GLY A 387 -13.15 3.87 -11.37
C GLY A 387 -12.61 2.45 -11.34
N LYS A 388 -11.75 2.16 -10.38
CA LYS A 388 -11.34 0.80 -10.05
C LYS A 388 -12.35 0.23 -9.08
N THR A 389 -13.16 -0.71 -9.54
CA THR A 389 -14.13 -1.44 -8.73
C THR A 389 -13.60 -2.83 -8.38
N ILE A 390 -13.98 -3.35 -7.22
CA ILE A 390 -13.60 -4.71 -6.83
C ILE A 390 -14.19 -5.69 -7.85
N CYS A 391 -13.39 -6.63 -8.33
CA CYS A 391 -13.84 -7.65 -9.28
C CYS A 391 -14.94 -8.51 -8.65
N ALA A 392 -16.14 -8.50 -9.23
CA ALA A 392 -17.29 -9.26 -8.74
C ALA A 392 -17.07 -10.78 -8.81
N SER A 393 -16.29 -11.29 -9.78
CA SER A 393 -16.03 -12.72 -9.95
C SER A 393 -15.15 -13.30 -8.84
N CYS A 394 -14.13 -12.56 -8.38
CA CYS A 394 -13.21 -13.06 -7.36
C CYS A 394 -13.31 -12.30 -6.03
N ASN A 395 -14.21 -11.33 -5.90
CA ASN A 395 -14.36 -10.48 -4.71
C ASN A 395 -13.01 -9.91 -4.20
N GLY A 396 -12.13 -9.49 -5.14
CA GLY A 396 -10.81 -8.97 -4.82
C GLY A 396 -9.74 -10.00 -4.48
N ASN A 397 -10.06 -11.31 -4.47
CA ASN A 397 -9.11 -12.39 -4.13
C ASN A 397 -8.08 -12.69 -5.23
N ARG A 398 -8.28 -12.18 -6.45
CA ARG A 398 -7.38 -12.28 -7.61
C ARG A 398 -7.23 -13.66 -8.22
N LEU A 399 -7.65 -14.72 -7.55
CA LEU A 399 -7.54 -16.12 -7.97
C LEU A 399 -8.85 -16.63 -8.55
N LYS A 400 -8.78 -17.70 -9.35
CA LYS A 400 -9.94 -18.45 -9.82
C LYS A 400 -10.73 -19.04 -8.65
N ALA A 401 -12.03 -19.24 -8.82
CA ALA A 401 -12.89 -19.85 -7.81
C ALA A 401 -12.42 -21.26 -7.41
N GLU A 402 -11.92 -22.04 -8.38
CA GLU A 402 -11.43 -23.41 -8.20
C GLU A 402 -10.30 -23.53 -7.18
N VAL A 403 -9.48 -22.47 -7.04
CA VAL A 403 -8.39 -22.41 -6.04
C VAL A 403 -8.94 -22.53 -4.62
N GLY A 404 -10.17 -22.06 -4.38
CA GLY A 404 -10.86 -22.15 -3.09
C GLY A 404 -11.24 -23.58 -2.69
N TYR A 405 -11.24 -24.53 -3.63
CA TYR A 405 -11.53 -25.94 -3.33
C TYR A 405 -10.35 -26.63 -2.64
N VAL A 406 -9.13 -26.09 -2.77
CA VAL A 406 -7.94 -26.62 -2.10
C VAL A 406 -7.82 -26.01 -0.71
N LYS A 407 -7.78 -26.87 0.31
CA LYS A 407 -7.79 -26.45 1.72
C LYS A 407 -6.68 -27.13 2.52
N ILE A 408 -6.17 -26.42 3.53
CA ILE A 408 -5.35 -26.96 4.62
C ILE A 408 -6.11 -26.70 5.91
N ALA A 409 -6.35 -27.73 6.73
CA ALA A 409 -7.17 -27.62 7.95
C ALA A 409 -8.51 -26.89 7.68
N ASN A 410 -9.23 -27.30 6.63
CA ASN A 410 -10.50 -26.74 6.16
C ASN A 410 -10.46 -25.26 5.71
N THR A 411 -9.29 -24.66 5.54
CA THR A 411 -9.14 -23.24 5.18
C THR A 411 -8.43 -23.08 3.83
N SER A 412 -8.99 -22.29 2.93
CA SER A 412 -8.39 -21.99 1.61
C SER A 412 -7.34 -20.90 1.69
N ILE A 413 -6.42 -20.86 0.71
CA ILE A 413 -5.42 -19.80 0.60
C ILE A 413 -6.08 -18.42 0.45
N GLN A 414 -7.21 -18.33 -0.26
CA GLN A 414 -7.98 -17.11 -0.46
C GLN A 414 -8.47 -16.52 0.87
N HIS A 415 -8.91 -17.37 1.79
CA HIS A 415 -9.32 -16.95 3.13
C HIS A 415 -8.12 -16.51 3.96
N LEU A 416 -7.04 -17.30 3.98
CA LEU A 416 -5.83 -17.00 4.78
C LEU A 416 -5.21 -15.64 4.41
N VAL A 417 -5.10 -15.31 3.13
CA VAL A 417 -4.51 -14.03 2.71
C VAL A 417 -5.38 -12.82 3.04
N GLY A 418 -6.67 -13.03 3.31
CA GLY A 418 -7.62 -12.01 3.75
C GLY A 418 -7.61 -11.76 5.26
N LEU A 419 -7.03 -12.67 6.06
CA LEU A 419 -6.96 -12.52 7.51
C LEU A 419 -5.95 -11.43 7.91
N PRO A 420 -6.20 -10.70 9.01
CA PRO A 420 -5.18 -9.91 9.67
C PRO A 420 -3.96 -10.76 10.06
N LEU A 421 -2.76 -10.19 9.99
CA LEU A 421 -1.51 -10.94 10.27
C LEU A 421 -1.50 -11.60 11.65
N GLU A 422 -2.14 -10.99 12.65
CA GLU A 422 -2.27 -11.57 14.00
C GLU A 422 -3.09 -12.86 13.97
N GLU A 423 -4.23 -12.85 13.27
CA GLU A 423 -5.10 -14.02 13.14
C GLU A 423 -4.44 -15.11 12.28
N LEU A 424 -3.74 -14.71 11.21
CA LEU A 424 -2.97 -15.62 10.39
C LEU A 424 -1.86 -16.31 11.17
N ALA A 425 -1.13 -15.58 12.00
CA ALA A 425 -0.10 -16.16 12.88
C ALA A 425 -0.72 -17.12 13.92
N ALA A 426 -1.88 -16.77 14.48
CA ALA A 426 -2.62 -17.64 15.38
C ALA A 426 -3.10 -18.93 14.70
N PHE A 427 -3.52 -18.84 13.43
CA PHE A 427 -3.88 -20.01 12.63
C PHE A 427 -2.69 -20.98 12.49
N PHE A 428 -1.50 -20.48 12.08
CA PHE A 428 -0.33 -21.35 11.90
C PHE A 428 0.21 -21.93 13.21
N LYS A 429 0.09 -21.21 14.34
CA LYS A 429 0.45 -21.74 15.67
C LYS A 429 -0.47 -22.87 16.14
N LYS A 430 -1.74 -22.86 15.73
CA LYS A 430 -2.75 -23.86 16.10
C LYS A 430 -2.88 -24.99 15.06
N LEU A 431 -2.16 -24.88 13.95
CA LEU A 431 -2.25 -25.82 12.83
C LEU A 431 -1.79 -27.21 13.28
N GLN A 432 -2.69 -28.19 13.20
CA GLN A 432 -2.41 -29.61 13.43
C GLN A 432 -2.41 -30.33 12.09
N LEU A 433 -1.33 -31.01 11.80
CA LEU A 433 -1.11 -31.81 10.60
C LEU A 433 -0.80 -33.25 11.02
N ASP A 434 -1.08 -34.19 10.12
CA ASP A 434 -0.62 -35.57 10.31
C ASP A 434 0.93 -35.66 10.22
N ALA A 435 1.53 -36.80 10.58
CA ALA A 435 2.99 -36.94 10.62
C ALA A 435 3.66 -36.77 9.25
N HIS A 436 3.00 -37.20 8.17
CA HIS A 436 3.49 -37.08 6.80
C HIS A 436 3.52 -35.62 6.36
N ASP A 437 2.39 -34.91 6.48
CA ASP A 437 2.24 -33.52 6.09
C ASP A 437 3.12 -32.62 6.95
N THR A 438 3.29 -32.96 8.25
CA THR A 438 4.22 -32.24 9.16
C THR A 438 5.65 -32.28 8.65
N ASN A 439 6.15 -33.44 8.21
CA ASN A 439 7.50 -33.56 7.69
C ASN A 439 7.72 -32.75 6.41
N ILE A 440 6.73 -32.76 5.51
CA ILE A 440 6.78 -31.98 4.25
C ILE A 440 6.73 -30.48 4.53
N ALA A 441 5.87 -30.06 5.45
CA ALA A 441 5.60 -28.64 5.73
C ALA A 441 6.62 -28.00 6.67
N LYS A 442 7.41 -28.78 7.43
CA LYS A 442 8.27 -28.31 8.53
C LYS A 442 9.08 -27.06 8.20
N ARG A 443 9.85 -27.11 7.09
CA ARG A 443 10.71 -25.98 6.69
C ARG A 443 9.87 -24.77 6.24
N LEU A 444 8.78 -24.99 5.52
CA LEU A 444 7.90 -23.91 5.03
C LEU A 444 7.22 -23.21 6.21
N LEU A 445 6.74 -23.95 7.20
CA LEU A 445 6.10 -23.41 8.39
C LEU A 445 7.06 -22.59 9.26
N VAL A 446 8.33 -23.00 9.37
CA VAL A 446 9.36 -22.21 10.07
C VAL A 446 9.53 -20.85 9.38
N GLU A 447 9.67 -20.81 8.06
CA GLU A 447 9.87 -19.58 7.30
C GLU A 447 8.62 -18.66 7.37
N ILE A 448 7.42 -19.23 7.25
CA ILE A 448 6.16 -18.47 7.39
C ILE A 448 6.05 -17.85 8.79
N ASN A 449 6.26 -18.64 9.85
CA ASN A 449 6.14 -18.16 11.22
C ASN A 449 7.19 -17.10 11.56
N ASN A 450 8.43 -17.26 11.12
CA ASN A 450 9.49 -16.26 11.33
C ASN A 450 9.12 -14.92 10.69
N ARG A 451 8.71 -14.92 9.41
CA ARG A 451 8.31 -13.70 8.71
C ARG A 451 7.07 -13.04 9.31
N LEU A 452 6.08 -13.85 9.72
CA LEU A 452 4.91 -13.33 10.43
C LEU A 452 5.31 -12.70 11.77
N SER A 453 6.21 -13.32 12.54
CA SER A 453 6.71 -12.77 13.81
C SER A 453 7.35 -11.41 13.59
N PHE A 454 8.24 -11.27 12.60
CA PHE A 454 8.88 -9.99 12.31
C PHE A 454 7.87 -8.89 11.92
N LEU A 455 6.83 -9.22 11.16
CA LEU A 455 5.77 -8.28 10.81
C LEU A 455 4.94 -7.85 12.03
N LEU A 456 4.70 -8.77 12.97
CA LEU A 456 4.03 -8.46 14.24
C LEU A 456 4.90 -7.60 15.15
N ASP A 457 6.20 -7.88 15.20
CA ASP A 457 7.17 -7.14 16.03
C ASP A 457 7.33 -5.69 15.57
N VAL A 458 7.19 -5.40 14.26
CA VAL A 458 7.17 -4.02 13.75
C VAL A 458 5.78 -3.35 13.83
N GLY A 459 4.80 -3.98 14.48
CA GLY A 459 3.49 -3.38 14.75
C GLY A 459 2.50 -3.40 13.58
N LEU A 460 2.62 -4.34 12.64
CA LEU A 460 1.75 -4.45 11.46
C LEU A 460 0.66 -5.53 11.60
N SER A 461 0.24 -5.85 12.82
CA SER A 461 -0.72 -6.92 13.15
C SER A 461 -2.05 -6.83 12.42
N TYR A 462 -2.50 -5.62 12.08
CA TYR A 462 -3.78 -5.33 11.43
C TYR A 462 -3.78 -5.47 9.91
N LEU A 463 -2.59 -5.55 9.27
CA LEU A 463 -2.50 -5.71 7.81
C LEU A 463 -2.92 -7.10 7.38
N THR A 464 -3.36 -7.21 6.13
CA THR A 464 -3.64 -8.50 5.46
C THR A 464 -2.63 -8.76 4.35
N LEU A 465 -2.32 -10.01 4.04
CA LEU A 465 -1.39 -10.35 2.97
C LEU A 465 -1.88 -9.93 1.58
N ASN A 466 -3.20 -9.84 1.38
CA ASN A 466 -3.81 -9.44 0.11
C ASN A 466 -3.83 -7.91 -0.10
N ARG A 467 -3.46 -7.11 0.90
CA ARG A 467 -3.44 -5.65 0.77
C ARG A 467 -2.42 -5.21 -0.28
N LYS A 468 -2.83 -4.32 -1.17
CA LYS A 468 -1.98 -3.81 -2.27
C LYS A 468 -0.86 -2.94 -1.73
N SER A 469 0.36 -3.13 -2.22
CA SER A 469 1.54 -2.35 -1.80
C SER A 469 1.36 -0.85 -2.05
N ASN A 470 0.72 -0.46 -3.14
CA ASN A 470 0.46 0.96 -3.47
C ASN A 470 -0.63 1.63 -2.59
N SER A 471 -1.32 0.88 -1.74
CA SER A 471 -2.30 1.39 -0.77
C SER A 471 -1.73 1.58 0.64
N LEU A 472 -0.46 1.21 0.82
CA LEU A 472 0.25 1.34 2.10
C LEU A 472 0.67 2.79 2.33
N SER A 473 0.71 3.20 3.59
CA SER A 473 1.40 4.44 3.97
C SER A 473 2.92 4.27 3.84
N GLY A 474 3.65 5.39 3.78
CA GLY A 474 5.12 5.37 3.74
C GLY A 474 5.72 4.58 4.92
N GLY A 475 5.23 4.82 6.13
CA GLY A 475 5.68 4.11 7.33
C GLY A 475 5.31 2.62 7.33
N GLU A 476 4.13 2.22 6.81
CA GLU A 476 3.77 0.80 6.66
C GLU A 476 4.72 0.10 5.68
N SER A 477 5.01 0.72 4.53
CA SER A 477 5.94 0.18 3.54
C SER A 477 7.35 0.03 4.10
N GLN A 478 7.83 1.03 4.82
CA GLN A 478 9.15 1.01 5.46
C GLN A 478 9.27 -0.11 6.50
N ARG A 479 8.25 -0.30 7.34
CA ARG A 479 8.23 -1.39 8.34
C ARG A 479 8.16 -2.77 7.70
N ILE A 480 7.45 -2.93 6.58
CA ILE A 480 7.49 -4.18 5.80
C ILE A 480 8.90 -4.45 5.30
N ASN A 481 9.58 -3.46 4.74
CA ASN A 481 10.97 -3.61 4.27
C ASN A 481 11.92 -3.94 5.43
N LEU A 482 11.74 -3.32 6.61
CA LEU A 482 12.51 -3.63 7.81
C LEU A 482 12.28 -5.08 8.27
N ALA A 483 11.04 -5.55 8.32
CA ALA A 483 10.70 -6.92 8.69
C ALA A 483 11.28 -7.94 7.70
N THR A 484 11.24 -7.63 6.39
CA THR A 484 11.84 -8.47 5.33
C THR A 484 13.36 -8.53 5.48
N SER A 485 14.01 -7.41 5.81
CA SER A 485 15.46 -7.33 6.04
C SER A 485 15.90 -8.18 7.23
N LEU A 486 15.14 -8.21 8.31
CA LEU A 486 15.36 -9.12 9.45
C LEU A 486 15.25 -10.58 9.03
N GLY A 487 14.28 -10.89 8.18
CA GLY A 487 14.09 -12.25 7.63
C GLY A 487 15.25 -12.75 6.76
N SER A 488 16.01 -11.83 6.15
CA SER A 488 17.17 -12.18 5.32
C SER A 488 18.41 -12.61 6.12
N SER A 489 18.43 -12.37 7.44
CA SER A 489 19.52 -12.72 8.37
C SER A 489 20.93 -12.29 7.89
N LEU A 490 21.03 -11.16 7.18
CA LEU A 490 22.30 -10.62 6.73
C LEU A 490 23.12 -10.10 7.92
N VAL A 491 24.40 -10.42 7.96
CA VAL A 491 25.35 -10.07 9.01
C VAL A 491 26.47 -9.20 8.44
N GLY A 492 27.00 -8.28 9.26
CA GLY A 492 28.12 -7.41 8.85
C GLY A 492 27.75 -6.30 7.85
N SER A 493 26.47 -6.07 7.64
CA SER A 493 25.92 -5.06 6.74
C SER A 493 25.69 -3.72 7.48
N MET A 494 25.54 -2.66 6.70
CA MET A 494 25.16 -1.34 7.19
C MET A 494 23.72 -1.04 6.78
N TYR A 495 22.82 -0.94 7.73
CA TYR A 495 21.43 -0.54 7.50
C TYR A 495 21.24 0.95 7.75
N ILE A 496 20.67 1.66 6.80
CA ILE A 496 20.39 3.08 6.91
C ILE A 496 18.88 3.28 6.79
N LEU A 497 18.26 3.81 7.84
CA LEU A 497 16.81 3.99 7.94
C LEU A 497 16.48 5.49 8.02
N ASP A 498 15.46 5.90 7.26
CA ASP A 498 14.94 7.26 7.25
C ASP A 498 13.69 7.36 8.10
N GLU A 499 13.81 7.97 9.27
CA GLU A 499 12.72 8.27 10.21
C GLU A 499 11.74 7.07 10.42
N PRO A 500 12.22 5.90 10.88
CA PRO A 500 11.39 4.71 10.98
C PRO A 500 10.28 4.80 12.04
N SER A 501 10.28 5.81 12.92
CA SER A 501 9.23 6.08 13.91
C SER A 501 8.00 6.79 13.33
N ILE A 502 8.05 7.21 12.07
CA ILE A 502 6.96 7.97 11.44
C ILE A 502 5.60 7.26 11.55
N GLY A 503 4.58 8.04 11.99
CA GLY A 503 3.22 7.56 12.15
C GLY A 503 3.06 6.48 13.22
N LEU A 504 4.06 6.33 14.10
CA LEU A 504 3.99 5.43 15.25
C LEU A 504 3.50 6.16 16.51
N HIS A 505 2.63 5.48 17.22
CA HIS A 505 2.34 5.84 18.61
C HIS A 505 3.56 5.45 19.49
N PRO A 506 3.87 6.18 20.59
CA PRO A 506 5.01 5.86 21.46
C PRO A 506 5.06 4.39 21.92
N LYS A 507 3.92 3.75 22.15
CA LYS A 507 3.84 2.29 22.43
C LYS A 507 4.44 1.45 21.29
N ASP A 508 4.22 1.84 20.04
CA ASP A 508 4.72 1.10 18.88
C ASP A 508 6.21 1.41 18.64
N THR A 509 6.67 2.63 18.99
CA THR A 509 8.09 3.02 18.98
C THR A 509 8.92 2.12 19.91
N GLU A 510 8.41 1.74 21.09
CA GLU A 510 9.08 0.79 21.99
C GLU A 510 9.34 -0.58 21.31
N ARG A 511 8.41 -1.05 20.48
CA ARG A 511 8.58 -2.29 19.70
C ARG A 511 9.63 -2.12 18.60
N LEU A 512 9.57 -0.99 17.88
CA LEU A 512 10.55 -0.67 16.86
C LEU A 512 11.98 -0.63 17.41
N ILE A 513 12.19 -0.02 18.58
CA ILE A 513 13.49 0.01 19.26
C ILE A 513 14.03 -1.42 19.53
N LYS A 514 13.19 -2.36 19.96
CA LYS A 514 13.59 -3.76 20.13
C LYS A 514 14.06 -4.38 18.80
N VAL A 515 13.34 -4.12 17.72
CA VAL A 515 13.68 -4.58 16.38
C VAL A 515 15.01 -4.01 15.91
N LEU A 516 15.25 -2.70 16.08
CA LEU A 516 16.52 -2.06 15.72
C LEU A 516 17.71 -2.62 16.52
N LYS A 517 17.49 -2.88 17.83
CA LYS A 517 18.50 -3.53 18.66
C LYS A 517 18.77 -4.97 18.22
N SER A 518 17.74 -5.74 17.90
CA SER A 518 17.92 -7.11 17.39
C SER A 518 18.73 -7.11 16.08
N LEU A 519 18.47 -6.15 15.18
CA LEU A 519 19.22 -6.01 13.93
C LEU A 519 20.70 -5.66 14.18
N ARG A 520 20.98 -4.80 15.16
CA ARG A 520 22.35 -4.48 15.64
C ARG A 520 23.02 -5.72 16.23
N ASP A 521 22.31 -6.45 17.10
CA ASP A 521 22.83 -7.58 17.85
C ASP A 521 23.18 -8.79 16.94
N LEU A 522 22.63 -8.83 15.74
CA LEU A 522 23.07 -9.72 14.67
C LEU A 522 24.44 -9.36 14.07
N GLY A 523 25.12 -8.31 14.56
CA GLY A 523 26.43 -7.87 14.08
C GLY A 523 26.36 -6.87 12.93
N ASN A 524 25.28 -6.10 12.83
CA ASN A 524 25.12 -5.06 11.82
C ASN A 524 25.33 -3.65 12.40
N THR A 525 25.75 -2.73 11.56
CA THR A 525 25.74 -1.29 11.87
C THR A 525 24.38 -0.73 11.47
N VAL A 526 23.64 -0.18 12.42
CA VAL A 526 22.30 0.37 12.20
C VAL A 526 22.35 1.87 12.34
N ILE A 527 22.19 2.60 11.25
CA ILE A 527 22.20 4.07 11.21
C ILE A 527 20.77 4.55 10.98
N VAL A 528 20.28 5.39 11.86
CA VAL A 528 18.90 5.88 11.83
C VAL A 528 18.91 7.41 11.79
N VAL A 529 18.30 7.99 10.75
CA VAL A 529 18.00 9.43 10.72
C VAL A 529 16.72 9.61 11.53
N GLU A 530 16.78 10.33 12.67
CA GLU A 530 15.64 10.37 13.59
C GLU A 530 15.58 11.65 14.45
N HIS A 531 14.33 11.92 14.91
CA HIS A 531 14.01 13.02 15.80
C HIS A 531 13.30 12.55 17.08
N ASP A 532 12.93 11.25 17.15
CA ASP A 532 12.21 10.67 18.28
C ASP A 532 13.12 10.56 19.52
N GLU A 533 12.66 11.10 20.65
CA GLU A 533 13.40 11.12 21.91
C GLU A 533 13.71 9.71 22.44
N ASP A 534 12.76 8.76 22.29
CA ASP A 534 12.92 7.41 22.83
C ASP A 534 13.94 6.62 22.02
N ILE A 535 13.98 6.79 20.68
CA ILE A 535 15.02 6.18 19.85
C ILE A 535 16.39 6.75 20.18
N MET A 536 16.50 8.08 20.36
CA MET A 536 17.77 8.72 20.76
C MET A 536 18.26 8.25 22.15
N LYS A 537 17.36 8.06 23.12
CA LYS A 537 17.70 7.50 24.45
C LYS A 537 18.31 6.11 24.39
N HIS A 538 17.89 5.32 23.41
CA HIS A 538 18.33 3.93 23.25
C HIS A 538 19.48 3.75 22.25
N ALA A 539 19.95 4.82 21.60
CA ALA A 539 21.08 4.80 20.71
C ALA A 539 22.41 4.58 21.46
N ASP A 540 23.30 3.83 20.84
CA ASP A 540 24.67 3.65 21.35
C ASP A 540 25.52 4.91 21.06
N HIS A 541 25.23 5.59 19.95
CA HIS A 541 25.93 6.80 19.52
C HIS A 541 24.99 7.73 18.79
N ILE A 542 25.15 9.06 19.00
CA ILE A 542 24.33 10.09 18.35
C ILE A 542 25.24 11.09 17.66
N ILE A 543 24.84 11.54 16.49
CA ILE A 543 25.49 12.58 15.70
C ILE A 543 24.46 13.66 15.44
N ASP A 544 24.66 14.87 15.97
CA ASP A 544 23.78 16.02 15.79
C ASP A 544 24.34 16.96 14.73
N ILE A 545 23.54 17.19 13.68
CA ILE A 545 23.93 18.02 12.53
C ILE A 545 23.15 19.33 12.55
N GLY A 546 23.89 20.44 12.49
CA GLY A 546 23.35 21.78 12.61
C GLY A 546 24.35 22.86 12.21
N PRO A 547 24.35 24.02 12.89
CA PRO A 547 23.40 24.39 13.99
C PRO A 547 21.99 24.70 13.51
N GLU A 548 21.84 25.16 12.23
CA GLU A 548 20.55 25.52 11.62
C GLU A 548 20.30 24.73 10.33
N ALA A 549 19.37 25.19 9.52
CA ALA A 549 18.99 24.57 8.24
C ALA A 549 19.69 25.28 7.06
N GLY A 550 19.71 24.60 5.89
CA GLY A 550 20.20 25.17 4.63
C GLY A 550 21.67 25.58 4.68
N SER A 551 22.00 26.82 4.26
CA SER A 551 23.36 27.35 4.23
C SER A 551 23.97 27.52 5.61
N PHE A 552 23.17 27.69 6.64
CA PHE A 552 23.61 27.81 8.04
C PHE A 552 23.73 26.45 8.76
N GLY A 553 23.32 25.34 8.10
CA GLY A 553 23.50 23.98 8.57
C GLY A 553 24.79 23.34 8.06
N GLY A 554 24.84 22.01 8.10
CA GLY A 554 25.89 21.20 7.48
C GLY A 554 27.14 20.99 8.30
N GLU A 555 27.11 21.27 9.60
CA GLU A 555 28.22 21.05 10.54
C GLU A 555 27.84 19.96 11.56
N VAL A 556 28.82 19.26 12.11
CA VAL A 556 28.63 18.36 13.24
C VAL A 556 28.68 19.20 14.53
N VAL A 557 27.52 19.42 15.14
CA VAL A 557 27.39 20.26 16.34
C VAL A 557 27.73 19.48 17.60
N ALA A 558 27.29 18.23 17.65
CA ALA A 558 27.52 17.38 18.79
C ALA A 558 27.64 15.89 18.37
N THR A 559 28.45 15.12 19.10
CA THR A 559 28.60 13.68 18.88
C THR A 559 28.90 12.98 20.19
N GLY A 560 28.37 11.76 20.39
CA GLY A 560 28.60 10.95 21.59
C GLY A 560 27.41 10.11 21.98
N THR A 561 27.44 9.58 23.19
CA THR A 561 26.30 8.87 23.81
C THR A 561 25.20 9.85 24.21
N TYR A 562 23.97 9.37 24.41
CA TYR A 562 22.85 10.19 24.89
C TYR A 562 23.23 11.03 26.12
N LYS A 563 23.89 10.43 27.13
CA LYS A 563 24.32 11.12 28.36
C LYS A 563 25.36 12.23 28.12
N GLN A 564 26.22 12.05 27.10
CA GLN A 564 27.20 13.07 26.72
C GLN A 564 26.52 14.23 26.00
N LEU A 565 25.58 13.91 25.07
CA LEU A 565 24.83 14.89 24.29
C LEU A 565 24.06 15.87 25.21
N LEU A 566 23.43 15.39 26.28
CA LEU A 566 22.68 16.23 27.24
C LEU A 566 23.49 17.36 27.87
N LYS A 567 24.82 17.25 27.86
CA LYS A 567 25.76 18.23 28.45
C LYS A 567 26.31 19.24 27.45
N LEU A 568 26.04 19.02 26.16
CA LEU A 568 26.54 19.87 25.07
C LEU A 568 25.55 20.99 24.80
N ASP A 569 26.07 22.09 24.27
CA ASP A 569 25.26 23.24 23.86
C ASP A 569 24.82 23.09 22.41
N SER A 570 23.66 22.43 22.21
CA SER A 570 22.99 22.32 20.92
C SER A 570 21.48 22.45 21.09
N LEU A 571 20.77 22.81 20.01
CA LEU A 571 19.31 22.88 20.04
C LEU A 571 18.70 21.54 20.43
N THR A 572 19.20 20.44 19.88
CA THR A 572 18.76 19.09 20.21
C THR A 572 18.97 18.77 21.70
N ALA A 573 20.15 19.06 22.22
CA ALA A 573 20.46 18.87 23.65
C ALA A 573 19.55 19.71 24.54
N GLY A 574 19.26 20.97 24.17
CA GLY A 574 18.36 21.86 24.90
C GLY A 574 16.94 21.30 25.04
N TYR A 575 16.41 20.62 24.01
CA TYR A 575 15.10 19.95 24.11
C TYR A 575 15.18 18.63 24.90
N LEU A 576 16.24 17.86 24.75
CA LEU A 576 16.40 16.58 25.46
C LEU A 576 16.69 16.75 26.96
N ASN A 577 17.36 17.82 27.37
CA ASN A 577 17.60 18.14 28.79
C ASN A 577 16.51 19.04 29.41
N HIS A 578 15.42 19.32 28.63
CA HIS A 578 14.27 20.13 29.02
C HIS A 578 14.55 21.62 29.33
N THR A 579 15.74 22.17 28.97
CA THR A 579 15.99 23.62 29.05
C THR A 579 15.17 24.36 28.00
N LEU A 580 14.94 23.73 26.83
CA LEU A 580 13.99 24.17 25.82
C LEU A 580 12.79 23.20 25.84
N LYS A 581 11.58 23.73 25.78
CA LYS A 581 10.37 22.93 25.72
C LYS A 581 9.27 23.61 24.93
N ILE A 582 8.37 22.79 24.42
CA ILE A 582 7.10 23.26 23.83
C ILE A 582 6.14 23.46 24.99
N GLU A 583 5.72 24.72 25.21
CA GLU A 583 4.87 25.06 26.35
C GLU A 583 3.44 24.61 26.12
N VAL A 584 2.80 24.14 27.19
CA VAL A 584 1.35 23.86 27.23
C VAL A 584 0.61 25.20 27.29
N PRO A 585 -0.45 25.40 26.45
CA PRO A 585 -1.26 26.61 26.54
C PRO A 585 -1.87 26.81 27.93
N LYS A 586 -1.72 28.02 28.49
CA LYS A 586 -2.21 28.35 29.85
C LYS A 586 -3.74 28.29 29.95
N LYS A 587 -4.45 28.55 28.86
CA LYS A 587 -5.92 28.45 28.77
C LYS A 587 -6.29 27.66 27.52
N ARG A 588 -7.21 26.72 27.64
CA ARG A 588 -7.82 26.03 26.51
C ARG A 588 -8.98 26.85 25.98
N ARG A 589 -9.14 26.85 24.66
CA ARG A 589 -10.33 27.46 24.03
C ARG A 589 -11.54 26.59 24.35
N THR A 590 -12.70 27.23 24.51
CA THR A 590 -13.99 26.55 24.71
C THR A 590 -14.80 26.62 23.44
N PHE A 591 -15.70 25.69 23.24
CA PHE A 591 -16.60 25.66 22.07
C PHE A 591 -18.07 25.81 22.49
N SER A 592 -18.85 26.40 21.60
CA SER A 592 -20.32 26.42 21.68
C SER A 592 -20.95 25.47 20.67
N ASN A 593 -20.25 25.25 19.53
CA ASN A 593 -20.74 24.47 18.41
C ASN A 593 -19.77 23.33 18.10
N ALA A 594 -20.32 22.16 17.71
CA ALA A 594 -19.56 20.99 17.31
C ALA A 594 -20.22 20.27 16.14
N ILE A 595 -19.44 19.45 15.46
CA ILE A 595 -19.90 18.44 14.51
C ILE A 595 -19.87 17.09 15.21
N GLU A 596 -20.96 16.37 15.21
CA GLU A 596 -21.08 15.05 15.79
C GLU A 596 -21.27 14.00 14.70
N ILE A 597 -20.42 12.99 14.67
CA ILE A 597 -20.62 11.77 13.90
C ILE A 597 -21.16 10.73 14.84
N LYS A 598 -22.30 10.11 14.47
CA LYS A 598 -22.92 9.05 15.26
C LYS A 598 -22.90 7.73 14.52
N GLY A 599 -22.59 6.67 15.24
CA GLY A 599 -22.66 5.32 14.75
C GLY A 599 -21.65 5.02 13.63
N ALA A 600 -20.43 5.53 13.71
CA ALA A 600 -19.37 5.24 12.74
C ALA A 600 -18.92 3.77 12.83
N ARG A 601 -19.04 3.01 11.70
CA ARG A 601 -18.82 1.55 11.66
C ARG A 601 -18.09 1.09 10.39
N GLU A 602 -17.37 1.96 9.74
CA GLU A 602 -16.55 1.61 8.58
C GLU A 602 -15.28 0.89 9.02
N HIS A 603 -14.88 -0.14 8.28
CA HIS A 603 -13.72 -0.99 8.56
C HIS A 603 -13.74 -1.57 9.99
N ASN A 604 -12.79 -1.15 10.84
CA ASN A 604 -12.66 -1.62 12.22
C ASN A 604 -13.40 -0.77 13.25
N LEU A 605 -14.06 0.31 12.86
CA LEU A 605 -14.81 1.16 13.78
C LEU A 605 -16.03 0.44 14.36
N GLN A 606 -16.19 0.46 15.68
CA GLN A 606 -17.17 -0.31 16.42
C GLN A 606 -18.40 0.52 16.80
N ASN A 607 -19.10 1.09 15.80
CA ASN A 607 -20.31 1.90 15.99
C ASN A 607 -20.10 3.06 16.97
N ILE A 608 -19.05 3.84 16.73
CA ILE A 608 -18.60 4.90 17.63
C ILE A 608 -19.23 6.26 17.34
N ASP A 609 -19.35 7.08 18.40
CA ASP A 609 -19.73 8.48 18.33
C ASP A 609 -18.50 9.36 18.60
N ALA A 610 -18.32 10.41 17.77
CA ALA A 610 -17.19 11.33 17.88
C ALA A 610 -17.63 12.78 17.70
N THR A 611 -17.17 13.66 18.61
CA THR A 611 -17.50 15.08 18.65
C THR A 611 -16.30 15.92 18.19
N PHE A 612 -16.48 16.74 17.17
CA PHE A 612 -15.47 17.63 16.61
C PHE A 612 -15.86 19.09 16.84
N PRO A 613 -15.31 19.75 17.88
CA PRO A 613 -15.56 21.16 18.16
C PRO A 613 -15.17 22.09 17.01
N ILE A 614 -15.97 23.11 16.75
CA ILE A 614 -15.71 24.13 15.73
C ILE A 614 -14.91 25.29 16.34
N GLY A 615 -13.93 25.83 15.58
CA GLY A 615 -13.07 26.94 16.02
C GLY A 615 -11.97 26.54 17.00
N LEU A 616 -11.75 25.25 17.19
CA LEU A 616 -10.73 24.72 18.08
C LEU A 616 -9.65 23.94 17.32
N PHE A 617 -8.55 23.68 18.03
CA PHE A 617 -7.56 22.70 17.67
C PHE A 617 -7.91 21.33 18.29
N THR A 618 -8.47 20.45 17.46
CA THR A 618 -8.81 19.06 17.85
C THR A 618 -7.75 18.09 17.39
N ALA A 619 -7.16 17.31 18.29
CA ALA A 619 -6.25 16.21 17.96
C ALA A 619 -6.99 14.87 17.95
N VAL A 620 -6.83 14.09 16.90
CA VAL A 620 -7.32 12.69 16.81
C VAL A 620 -6.12 11.77 16.96
N THR A 621 -6.09 11.02 18.05
CA THR A 621 -4.92 10.21 18.45
C THR A 621 -5.30 8.75 18.74
N GLY A 622 -4.31 7.92 19.06
CA GLY A 622 -4.45 6.49 19.35
C GLY A 622 -3.39 5.65 18.65
N VAL A 623 -3.29 4.37 18.98
CA VAL A 623 -2.29 3.44 18.42
C VAL A 623 -2.44 3.27 16.90
N SER A 624 -1.39 2.74 16.24
CA SER A 624 -1.42 2.44 14.81
C SER A 624 -2.53 1.41 14.50
N GLY A 625 -3.32 1.67 13.45
CA GLY A 625 -4.46 0.80 13.08
C GLY A 625 -5.70 0.92 13.98
N SER A 626 -5.79 1.89 14.91
CA SER A 626 -6.97 2.10 15.78
C SER A 626 -8.21 2.67 15.08
N GLY A 627 -8.10 3.09 13.81
CA GLY A 627 -9.23 3.61 13.03
C GLY A 627 -9.23 5.13 12.82
N LYS A 628 -8.19 5.88 13.21
CA LYS A 628 -8.08 7.34 13.05
C LYS A 628 -8.36 7.81 11.62
N SER A 629 -7.60 7.29 10.66
CA SER A 629 -7.75 7.65 9.24
C SER A 629 -9.11 7.20 8.68
N THR A 630 -9.69 6.12 9.20
CA THR A 630 -11.05 5.69 8.84
C THR A 630 -12.07 6.73 9.30
N LEU A 631 -12.01 7.16 10.56
CA LEU A 631 -12.92 8.16 11.12
C LEU A 631 -12.79 9.50 10.39
N VAL A 632 -11.56 9.99 10.22
CA VAL A 632 -11.32 11.36 9.71
C VAL A 632 -11.35 11.40 8.19
N LYS A 633 -10.57 10.56 7.50
CA LYS A 633 -10.39 10.63 6.03
C LYS A 633 -11.50 9.91 5.25
N LYS A 634 -12.05 8.81 5.80
CA LYS A 634 -13.07 8.01 5.10
C LYS A 634 -14.50 8.39 5.48
N ILE A 635 -14.75 8.94 6.68
CA ILE A 635 -16.09 9.31 7.12
C ILE A 635 -16.25 10.83 7.20
N LEU A 636 -15.52 11.50 8.12
CA LEU A 636 -15.71 12.91 8.41
C LEU A 636 -15.52 13.80 7.18
N TYR A 637 -14.35 13.70 6.52
CA TYR A 637 -13.99 14.54 5.39
C TYR A 637 -15.00 14.47 4.23
N PRO A 638 -15.32 13.30 3.66
CA PRO A 638 -16.28 13.21 2.58
C PRO A 638 -17.72 13.51 3.03
N ALA A 639 -18.09 13.25 4.29
CA ALA A 639 -19.40 13.61 4.81
C ALA A 639 -19.57 15.13 4.91
N LEU A 640 -18.54 15.84 5.37
CA LEU A 640 -18.52 17.31 5.41
C LEU A 640 -18.57 17.92 4.01
N GLN A 641 -17.74 17.42 3.08
CA GLN A 641 -17.76 17.91 1.69
C GLN A 641 -19.16 17.78 1.08
N LYS A 642 -19.88 16.67 1.33
CA LYS A 642 -21.26 16.52 0.88
C LYS A 642 -22.19 17.56 1.50
N LYS A 643 -22.06 17.81 2.80
CA LYS A 643 -22.92 18.79 3.53
C LYS A 643 -22.76 20.21 3.02
N ILE A 644 -21.56 20.62 2.64
CA ILE A 644 -21.28 21.95 2.06
C ILE A 644 -21.51 22.00 0.54
N GLY A 645 -22.05 20.94 -0.08
CA GLY A 645 -22.36 20.91 -1.53
C GLY A 645 -21.15 20.70 -2.44
N ALA A 646 -19.97 20.35 -1.92
CA ALA A 646 -18.78 20.05 -2.70
C ALA A 646 -18.81 18.64 -3.29
N GLN A 647 -18.05 18.41 -4.37
CA GLN A 647 -17.88 17.07 -4.93
C GLN A 647 -17.05 16.24 -3.97
N ALA A 648 -17.60 15.11 -3.52
CA ALA A 648 -16.97 14.23 -2.54
C ALA A 648 -17.07 12.75 -2.94
N ASN A 649 -16.10 11.97 -2.47
CA ASN A 649 -16.21 10.52 -2.49
C ASN A 649 -17.36 10.06 -1.58
N LYS A 650 -17.80 8.81 -1.76
CA LYS A 650 -18.76 8.20 -0.84
C LYS A 650 -18.16 8.12 0.56
N PRO A 651 -18.80 8.67 1.59
CA PRO A 651 -18.35 8.49 2.96
C PRO A 651 -18.51 7.04 3.39
N GLY A 652 -17.62 6.58 4.27
CA GLY A 652 -17.76 5.28 4.93
C GLY A 652 -19.04 5.17 5.76
N GLN A 653 -19.30 4.00 6.30
CA GLN A 653 -20.55 3.70 7.00
C GLN A 653 -20.66 4.44 8.34
N PHE A 654 -21.72 5.20 8.53
CA PHE A 654 -22.10 5.87 9.78
C PHE A 654 -23.62 6.09 9.82
N SER A 655 -24.18 6.40 11.00
CA SER A 655 -25.63 6.58 11.14
C SER A 655 -26.06 8.00 10.77
N SER A 656 -25.51 9.03 11.41
CA SER A 656 -25.80 10.45 11.12
C SER A 656 -24.60 11.34 11.34
N ILE A 657 -24.62 12.51 10.70
CA ILE A 657 -23.74 13.64 10.99
C ILE A 657 -24.59 14.86 11.34
N GLU A 658 -24.39 15.38 12.53
CA GLU A 658 -25.18 16.46 13.11
C GLU A 658 -24.27 17.64 13.48
N GLY A 659 -24.83 18.84 13.60
CA GLY A 659 -24.10 20.04 13.99
C GLY A 659 -24.41 21.27 13.15
N ASP A 660 -23.74 22.39 13.46
CA ASP A 660 -23.84 23.64 12.73
C ASP A 660 -22.82 23.70 11.59
N PHE A 661 -23.28 23.40 10.38
CA PHE A 661 -22.46 23.47 9.16
C PHE A 661 -22.42 24.87 8.53
N SER A 662 -23.29 25.81 8.98
CA SER A 662 -23.39 27.16 8.40
C SER A 662 -22.12 27.98 8.61
N SER A 663 -21.36 27.66 9.65
CA SER A 663 -20.09 28.30 9.97
C SER A 663 -18.89 27.76 9.18
N ILE A 664 -19.05 26.74 8.29
CA ILE A 664 -17.98 26.13 7.51
C ILE A 664 -18.24 26.36 6.02
N ASN A 665 -17.40 27.17 5.38
CA ASN A 665 -17.53 27.46 3.95
C ASN A 665 -16.75 26.44 3.10
N THR A 666 -15.58 26.00 3.57
CA THR A 666 -14.71 25.06 2.87
C THR A 666 -14.09 24.05 3.83
N VAL A 667 -13.81 22.85 3.32
CA VAL A 667 -13.09 21.80 4.05
C VAL A 667 -11.88 21.37 3.25
N GLU A 668 -10.70 21.52 3.84
CA GLU A 668 -9.41 21.22 3.19
C GLU A 668 -8.69 20.07 3.90
N PHE A 669 -8.27 19.08 3.12
CA PHE A 669 -7.49 17.93 3.61
C PHE A 669 -6.04 18.10 3.21
N ILE A 670 -5.16 18.26 4.19
CA ILE A 670 -3.72 18.51 4.01
C ILE A 670 -2.95 17.25 4.41
N ASP A 671 -2.54 16.49 3.41
CA ASP A 671 -1.77 15.26 3.54
C ASP A 671 -0.33 15.42 3.03
N GLN A 672 0.46 14.36 3.19
CA GLN A 672 1.86 14.28 2.77
C GLN A 672 2.05 14.03 1.26
N ASN A 673 0.97 13.97 0.47
CA ASN A 673 1.10 13.80 -0.98
C ASN A 673 1.86 14.98 -1.61
N PRO A 674 2.62 14.74 -2.69
CA PRO A 674 3.34 15.80 -3.39
C PRO A 674 2.42 16.97 -3.79
N ILE A 675 2.96 18.19 -3.84
CA ILE A 675 2.24 19.42 -4.24
C ILE A 675 1.81 19.43 -5.72
N GLY A 676 2.28 18.46 -6.50
CA GLY A 676 1.90 18.22 -7.89
C GLY A 676 2.53 16.95 -8.42
N ARG A 677 1.95 16.40 -9.47
CA ARG A 677 2.41 15.14 -10.09
C ARG A 677 3.57 15.31 -11.07
N SER A 678 3.81 16.53 -11.54
CA SER A 678 4.86 16.85 -12.51
C SER A 678 6.14 17.27 -11.81
N SER A 679 7.30 16.89 -12.33
CA SER A 679 8.63 17.38 -11.94
C SER A 679 8.77 18.91 -12.03
N ARG A 680 7.90 19.58 -12.79
CA ARG A 680 7.81 21.04 -12.93
C ARG A 680 7.05 21.73 -11.80
N SER A 681 6.32 20.97 -10.97
CA SER A 681 5.68 21.54 -9.77
C SER A 681 6.75 21.87 -8.75
N ASN A 682 6.73 23.07 -8.18
CA ASN A 682 7.71 23.54 -7.22
C ASN A 682 7.08 24.55 -6.23
N PRO A 683 7.75 24.86 -5.11
CA PRO A 683 7.21 25.73 -4.06
C PRO A 683 6.74 27.08 -4.58
N VAL A 684 7.55 27.77 -5.41
CA VAL A 684 7.26 29.13 -5.86
C VAL A 684 6.08 29.20 -6.81
N THR A 685 5.81 28.15 -7.60
CA THR A 685 4.60 28.07 -8.44
C THR A 685 3.35 27.76 -7.62
N TYR A 686 3.48 26.90 -6.61
CA TYR A 686 2.36 26.52 -5.77
C TYR A 686 1.80 27.68 -4.97
N ILE A 687 2.66 28.53 -4.38
CA ILE A 687 2.24 29.74 -3.65
C ILE A 687 1.92 30.94 -4.58
N LYS A 688 1.99 30.74 -5.92
CA LYS A 688 1.71 31.78 -6.94
C LYS A 688 2.62 33.02 -6.87
N ALA A 689 3.83 32.88 -6.32
CA ALA A 689 4.85 33.94 -6.35
C ALA A 689 5.57 34.02 -7.70
N TYR A 690 5.61 32.89 -8.44
CA TYR A 690 6.31 32.81 -9.72
C TYR A 690 5.72 33.71 -10.81
N ASP A 691 4.41 33.98 -10.75
CA ASP A 691 3.74 34.87 -11.71
C ASP A 691 4.25 36.32 -11.59
N ASP A 692 4.48 36.79 -10.37
CA ASP A 692 5.05 38.11 -10.11
C ASP A 692 6.54 38.18 -10.52
N ILE A 693 7.30 37.11 -10.24
CA ILE A 693 8.70 36.98 -10.67
C ILE A 693 8.80 37.03 -12.20
N ARG A 694 7.98 36.24 -12.93
CA ARG A 694 7.98 36.27 -14.41
C ARG A 694 7.64 37.67 -14.96
N SER A 695 6.70 38.35 -14.31
CA SER A 695 6.32 39.72 -14.66
C SER A 695 7.45 40.71 -14.44
N LEU A 696 8.25 40.52 -13.38
CA LEU A 696 9.43 41.37 -13.09
C LEU A 696 10.53 41.20 -14.17
N PHE A 697 10.79 39.94 -14.60
CA PHE A 697 11.75 39.70 -15.68
C PHE A 697 11.28 40.22 -17.04
N ALA A 698 9.95 40.12 -17.34
CA ALA A 698 9.40 40.65 -18.58
C ALA A 698 9.49 42.19 -18.70
N LYS A 699 9.60 42.89 -17.58
CA LYS A 699 9.74 44.36 -17.53
C LYS A 699 11.21 44.86 -17.65
N GLN A 700 12.19 43.98 -17.76
CA GLN A 700 13.57 44.33 -17.89
C GLN A 700 13.87 44.93 -19.30
N LYS A 701 14.73 45.92 -19.41
CA LYS A 701 15.10 46.57 -20.68
C LYS A 701 15.49 45.58 -21.79
N LEU A 702 16.28 44.54 -21.44
CA LEU A 702 16.69 43.52 -22.40
C LEU A 702 15.51 42.69 -22.87
N SER A 703 14.52 42.47 -22.02
CA SER A 703 13.29 41.77 -22.39
C SER A 703 12.45 42.58 -23.40
N ASP A 704 12.35 43.90 -23.21
CA ASP A 704 11.65 44.76 -24.15
C ASP A 704 12.33 44.78 -25.51
N ILE A 705 13.67 44.92 -25.55
CA ILE A 705 14.45 44.91 -26.79
C ILE A 705 14.27 43.61 -27.58
N ARG A 706 14.16 42.46 -26.88
CA ARG A 706 13.99 41.13 -27.51
C ARG A 706 12.53 40.72 -27.71
N GLY A 707 11.59 41.56 -27.30
CA GLY A 707 10.17 41.23 -27.36
C GLY A 707 9.73 40.10 -26.43
N TYR A 708 10.49 39.87 -25.34
CA TYR A 708 10.16 38.82 -24.37
C TYR A 708 8.98 39.24 -23.49
N LYS A 709 8.01 38.36 -23.41
CA LYS A 709 6.81 38.47 -22.55
C LYS A 709 6.91 37.47 -21.38
N THR A 710 6.01 37.54 -20.42
CA THR A 710 5.99 36.65 -19.24
C THR A 710 6.02 35.15 -19.58
N LYS A 711 5.52 34.73 -20.74
CA LYS A 711 5.57 33.35 -21.23
C LYS A 711 7.01 32.85 -21.47
N HIS A 712 7.95 33.72 -21.86
CA HIS A 712 9.35 33.36 -22.15
C HIS A 712 10.11 32.98 -20.88
N PHE A 713 9.66 33.45 -19.71
CA PHE A 713 10.21 33.12 -18.42
C PHE A 713 9.42 31.98 -17.70
N SER A 714 8.67 31.20 -18.49
CA SER A 714 7.95 30.02 -17.99
C SER A 714 8.61 28.74 -18.46
N PHE A 715 8.88 27.81 -17.54
CA PHE A 715 9.35 26.46 -17.90
C PHE A 715 8.18 25.51 -18.28
N ASN A 716 6.91 25.95 -18.15
CA ASN A 716 5.72 25.14 -18.48
C ASN A 716 5.21 25.38 -19.91
N VAL A 717 5.55 26.51 -20.54
CA VAL A 717 5.02 26.93 -21.83
C VAL A 717 6.16 27.13 -22.83
N ASP A 718 5.88 26.85 -24.11
CA ASP A 718 6.86 27.06 -25.18
C ASP A 718 7.18 28.57 -25.36
N GLY A 719 8.43 28.83 -25.74
CA GLY A 719 8.94 30.16 -25.99
C GLY A 719 10.30 30.43 -25.39
N GLY A 720 10.52 30.15 -24.11
CA GLY A 720 11.79 30.36 -23.46
C GLY A 720 12.37 29.14 -22.74
N ARG A 721 11.59 28.06 -22.60
CA ARG A 721 12.06 26.82 -22.00
C ARG A 721 13.00 26.06 -22.95
N CYS A 722 13.88 25.23 -22.39
CA CYS A 722 14.69 24.29 -23.16
C CYS A 722 13.80 23.32 -23.94
N ASP A 723 14.03 23.19 -25.23
CA ASP A 723 13.20 22.35 -26.12
C ASP A 723 13.45 20.85 -25.86
N THR A 724 14.68 20.46 -25.48
CA THR A 724 15.08 19.07 -25.23
C THR A 724 14.41 18.49 -23.98
N CYS A 725 14.58 19.12 -22.81
CA CYS A 725 13.95 18.66 -21.58
C CYS A 725 12.57 19.28 -21.33
N LYS A 726 12.07 20.10 -22.27
CA LYS A 726 10.77 20.78 -22.19
C LYS A 726 10.56 21.54 -20.86
N GLY A 727 11.66 22.07 -20.30
CA GLY A 727 11.65 22.85 -19.06
C GLY A 727 11.74 22.04 -17.76
N GLU A 728 12.01 20.75 -17.82
CA GLU A 728 12.20 19.90 -16.62
C GLU A 728 13.59 20.03 -16.02
N GLY A 729 14.59 20.33 -16.87
CA GLY A 729 16.01 20.35 -16.45
C GLY A 729 16.66 18.98 -16.49
N GLU A 730 15.87 17.92 -16.46
CA GLU A 730 16.27 16.52 -16.42
C GLU A 730 15.55 15.75 -17.53
N ILE A 731 16.11 14.61 -17.93
CA ILE A 731 15.53 13.66 -18.85
C ILE A 731 15.32 12.36 -18.08
N THR A 732 14.08 11.95 -17.92
CA THR A 732 13.72 10.70 -17.25
C THR A 732 13.76 9.56 -18.25
N ILE A 733 14.55 8.53 -17.95
CA ILE A 733 14.57 7.26 -18.68
C ILE A 733 13.75 6.26 -17.88
N GLU A 734 12.57 5.91 -18.41
CA GLU A 734 11.69 4.91 -17.81
C GLU A 734 12.32 3.51 -17.96
N MET A 735 12.46 2.79 -16.86
CA MET A 735 13.00 1.44 -16.80
C MET A 735 11.90 0.45 -16.48
N GLN A 736 11.69 -0.56 -17.34
CA GLN A 736 10.59 -1.53 -17.18
C GLN A 736 10.65 -2.36 -15.87
N PHE A 737 11.85 -2.61 -15.35
CA PHE A 737 12.07 -3.52 -14.20
C PHE A 737 12.85 -2.89 -13.04
N MET A 738 13.25 -1.62 -13.14
CA MET A 738 14.02 -0.88 -12.14
C MET A 738 13.41 0.52 -11.95
N ALA A 739 13.87 1.24 -10.93
CA ALA A 739 13.48 2.64 -10.74
C ALA A 739 13.95 3.50 -11.94
N ASP A 740 13.12 4.47 -12.34
CA ASP A 740 13.44 5.39 -13.40
C ASP A 740 14.75 6.17 -13.11
N VAL A 741 15.54 6.37 -14.14
CA VAL A 741 16.82 7.11 -14.04
C VAL A 741 16.63 8.53 -14.56
N ASN A 742 16.89 9.52 -13.71
CA ASN A 742 16.87 10.93 -14.07
C ASN A 742 18.30 11.40 -14.41
N LEU A 743 18.49 11.83 -15.66
CA LEU A 743 19.75 12.40 -16.13
C LEU A 743 19.60 13.90 -16.31
N GLN A 744 20.61 14.66 -15.90
CA GLN A 744 20.65 16.09 -16.17
C GLN A 744 20.64 16.36 -17.69
N CYS A 745 19.83 17.32 -18.13
CA CYS A 745 19.76 17.67 -19.54
C CYS A 745 21.06 18.31 -20.03
N ASP A 746 21.73 17.68 -20.98
CA ASP A 746 23.05 18.16 -21.51
C ASP A 746 22.95 19.49 -22.26
N VAL A 747 21.77 19.80 -22.86
CA VAL A 747 21.59 21.04 -23.64
C VAL A 747 21.46 22.25 -22.76
N CYS A 748 20.68 22.19 -21.68
CA CYS A 748 20.51 23.32 -20.77
C CYS A 748 21.32 23.17 -19.45
N ASN A 749 22.05 22.08 -19.27
CA ASN A 749 22.81 21.78 -18.05
C ASN A 749 21.95 21.95 -16.76
N GLY A 750 20.71 21.45 -16.79
CA GLY A 750 19.80 21.56 -15.67
C GLY A 750 19.05 22.89 -15.51
N LYS A 751 19.41 23.93 -16.29
CA LYS A 751 18.90 25.30 -16.13
C LYS A 751 17.49 25.54 -16.68
N ARG A 752 16.86 24.57 -17.28
CA ARG A 752 15.45 24.59 -17.76
C ARG A 752 15.12 25.56 -18.89
N PHE A 753 15.92 26.60 -19.13
CA PHE A 753 15.68 27.67 -20.10
C PHE A 753 16.71 27.67 -21.24
N LYS A 754 16.37 28.37 -22.32
CA LYS A 754 17.30 28.68 -23.41
C LYS A 754 18.34 29.67 -22.94
N LYS A 755 19.55 29.62 -23.52
CA LYS A 755 20.69 30.48 -23.14
C LYS A 755 20.33 31.96 -23.24
N GLU A 756 19.61 32.33 -24.31
CA GLU A 756 19.23 33.73 -24.59
C GLU A 756 18.27 34.30 -23.54
N VAL A 757 17.42 33.46 -22.94
CA VAL A 757 16.52 33.88 -21.84
C VAL A 757 17.28 34.09 -20.55
N LEU A 758 18.34 33.31 -20.31
CA LEU A 758 19.18 33.42 -19.11
C LEU A 758 20.08 34.67 -19.12
N GLU A 759 20.20 35.38 -20.26
CA GLU A 759 20.91 36.66 -20.33
C GLU A 759 20.12 37.79 -19.67
N VAL A 760 18.81 37.67 -19.56
CA VAL A 760 17.99 38.66 -18.85
C VAL A 760 18.19 38.50 -17.36
N LYS A 761 18.55 39.62 -16.70
CA LYS A 761 18.81 39.66 -15.26
C LYS A 761 17.96 40.69 -14.55
N VAL A 762 17.65 40.41 -13.30
CA VAL A 762 17.09 41.32 -12.30
C VAL A 762 18.21 41.50 -11.24
N GLY A 763 18.75 42.72 -11.11
CA GLY A 763 19.99 42.87 -10.39
C GLY A 763 21.13 42.10 -11.07
N ASP A 764 21.76 41.21 -10.32
CA ASP A 764 22.85 40.33 -10.80
C ASP A 764 22.38 38.92 -11.20
N LYS A 765 21.09 38.56 -11.00
CA LYS A 765 20.57 37.20 -11.10
C LYS A 765 19.64 36.99 -12.30
N ASN A 766 19.85 35.93 -13.04
CA ASN A 766 18.92 35.45 -14.06
C ASN A 766 17.78 34.60 -13.46
N ILE A 767 16.84 34.17 -14.29
CA ILE A 767 15.64 33.41 -13.82
C ILE A 767 15.99 32.06 -13.19
N ASP A 768 17.04 31.38 -13.66
CA ASP A 768 17.51 30.11 -13.07
C ASP A 768 18.22 30.36 -11.73
N ASP A 769 19.03 31.40 -11.65
CA ASP A 769 19.67 31.80 -10.38
C ASP A 769 18.59 32.04 -9.30
N ILE A 770 17.49 32.72 -9.65
CA ILE A 770 16.38 32.98 -8.72
C ILE A 770 15.71 31.65 -8.30
N LEU A 771 15.51 30.71 -9.22
CA LEU A 771 14.89 29.41 -8.89
C LEU A 771 15.81 28.55 -8.01
N THR A 772 17.12 28.78 -8.03
CA THR A 772 18.10 28.07 -7.19
C THR A 772 18.29 28.71 -5.81
N LEU A 773 17.80 29.92 -5.59
CA LEU A 773 17.82 30.56 -4.27
C LEU A 773 16.94 29.75 -3.28
N THR A 774 17.39 29.76 -2.03
CA THR A 774 16.52 29.34 -0.92
C THR A 774 15.42 30.38 -0.69
N VAL A 775 14.38 30.00 0.02
CA VAL A 775 13.29 30.95 0.38
C VAL A 775 13.88 32.16 1.18
N ASP A 776 14.81 31.89 2.11
CA ASP A 776 15.45 32.92 2.93
C ASP A 776 16.26 33.90 2.06
N ASP A 777 17.16 33.38 1.23
CA ASP A 777 17.97 34.19 0.30
C ASP A 777 17.10 34.97 -0.70
N ALA A 778 16.00 34.35 -1.16
CA ALA A 778 15.08 34.99 -2.08
C ALA A 778 14.30 36.14 -1.40
N ILE A 779 13.90 35.98 -0.15
CA ILE A 779 13.25 37.06 0.61
C ILE A 779 14.21 38.24 0.77
N GLU A 780 15.48 38.02 1.13
CA GLU A 780 16.50 39.07 1.25
C GLU A 780 16.74 39.75 -0.09
N PHE A 781 16.93 38.95 -1.16
CA PHE A 781 17.13 39.47 -2.51
C PHE A 781 15.98 40.37 -2.96
N PHE A 782 14.73 39.92 -2.83
CA PHE A 782 13.57 40.69 -3.27
C PHE A 782 13.25 41.86 -2.36
N LYS A 783 13.63 41.84 -1.07
CA LYS A 783 13.63 43.02 -0.20
C LYS A 783 14.58 44.09 -0.71
N ALA A 784 15.83 43.72 -1.08
CA ALA A 784 16.80 44.62 -1.66
C ALA A 784 16.37 45.20 -3.03
N GLN A 785 15.54 44.46 -3.78
CA GLN A 785 14.96 44.94 -5.05
C GLN A 785 13.61 45.65 -4.87
N GLU A 786 13.17 45.94 -3.65
CA GLU A 786 11.91 46.62 -3.28
C GLU A 786 10.64 45.90 -3.78
N GLN A 787 10.71 44.60 -4.01
CA GLN A 787 9.59 43.75 -4.53
C GLN A 787 8.67 43.24 -3.41
N LYS A 788 8.01 44.14 -2.69
CA LYS A 788 7.17 43.84 -1.51
C LYS A 788 6.15 42.74 -1.76
N ARG A 789 5.52 42.70 -2.95
CA ARG A 789 4.47 41.70 -3.29
C ARG A 789 5.04 40.28 -3.35
N ILE A 790 6.26 40.12 -3.89
CA ILE A 790 6.92 38.79 -3.93
C ILE A 790 7.30 38.38 -2.51
N VAL A 791 7.90 39.28 -1.73
CA VAL A 791 8.26 39.04 -0.33
C VAL A 791 7.04 38.58 0.49
N THR A 792 5.90 39.29 0.40
CA THR A 792 4.65 38.91 1.11
C THR A 792 4.18 37.50 0.78
N LYS A 793 4.36 37.04 -0.47
CA LYS A 793 3.98 35.68 -0.87
C LYS A 793 5.00 34.62 -0.41
N LEU A 794 6.29 34.97 -0.29
CA LEU A 794 7.35 34.06 0.16
C LEU A 794 7.39 33.92 1.68
N GLN A 795 7.04 34.97 2.43
CA GLN A 795 7.14 35.02 3.90
C GLN A 795 6.45 33.80 4.59
N PRO A 796 5.24 33.37 4.22
CA PRO A 796 4.62 32.19 4.83
C PRO A 796 5.41 30.89 4.69
N LEU A 797 6.24 30.73 3.65
CA LEU A 797 7.14 29.58 3.54
C LEU A 797 8.23 29.62 4.62
N GLN A 798 8.77 30.80 4.92
CA GLN A 798 9.73 30.99 6.00
C GLN A 798 9.06 30.73 7.37
N ASP A 799 7.84 31.26 7.56
CA ASP A 799 7.08 31.14 8.81
C ASP A 799 6.75 29.69 9.19
N VAL A 800 6.50 28.82 8.19
CA VAL A 800 6.31 27.38 8.41
C VAL A 800 7.61 26.58 8.51
N GLY A 801 8.79 27.28 8.55
CA GLY A 801 10.10 26.63 8.71
C GLY A 801 10.67 26.02 7.43
N LEU A 802 10.31 26.54 6.24
CA LEU A 802 10.82 26.11 4.94
C LEU A 802 11.79 27.11 4.31
N GLY A 803 12.45 27.94 5.12
CA GLY A 803 13.41 28.95 4.66
C GLY A 803 14.56 28.40 3.83
N TYR A 804 14.98 27.16 4.12
CA TYR A 804 16.06 26.45 3.45
C TYR A 804 15.68 25.83 2.09
N VAL A 805 14.40 25.68 1.77
CA VAL A 805 13.94 25.04 0.53
C VAL A 805 14.19 25.96 -0.66
N LYS A 806 14.69 25.43 -1.79
CA LYS A 806 14.89 26.21 -3.01
C LYS A 806 13.55 26.52 -3.69
N LEU A 807 13.41 27.74 -4.23
CA LEU A 807 12.20 28.19 -4.90
C LEU A 807 11.76 27.24 -6.03
N GLY A 808 12.71 26.78 -6.83
CA GLY A 808 12.50 25.89 -7.99
C GLY A 808 12.67 24.40 -7.70
N GLN A 809 12.73 23.97 -6.43
CA GLN A 809 12.88 22.56 -6.07
C GLN A 809 11.70 21.75 -6.56
N SER A 810 11.98 20.62 -7.26
CA SER A 810 10.93 19.75 -7.80
C SER A 810 10.08 19.12 -6.68
N SER A 811 8.79 19.02 -6.90
CA SER A 811 7.87 18.35 -5.96
C SER A 811 8.23 16.88 -5.67
N SER A 812 8.90 16.20 -6.60
CA SER A 812 9.37 14.81 -6.45
C SER A 812 10.54 14.67 -5.47
N THR A 813 11.31 15.77 -5.22
CA THR A 813 12.44 15.77 -4.29
C THR A 813 12.12 16.32 -2.91
N LEU A 814 10.89 16.82 -2.71
CA LEU A 814 10.41 17.26 -1.41
C LEU A 814 10.02 16.07 -0.54
N SER A 815 10.31 16.14 0.75
CA SER A 815 9.77 15.20 1.72
C SER A 815 8.26 15.40 1.89
N GLY A 816 7.56 14.37 2.41
CA GLY A 816 6.11 14.47 2.66
C GLY A 816 5.75 15.62 3.60
N GLY A 817 6.54 15.85 4.64
CA GLY A 817 6.38 16.95 5.58
C GLY A 817 6.64 18.32 4.95
N GLU A 818 7.64 18.46 4.07
CA GLU A 818 7.87 19.71 3.33
C GLU A 818 6.70 20.03 2.39
N ALA A 819 6.21 19.04 1.65
CA ALA A 819 5.05 19.21 0.77
C ALA A 819 3.80 19.66 1.54
N GLN A 820 3.56 19.08 2.71
CA GLN A 820 2.46 19.44 3.59
C GLN A 820 2.58 20.89 4.13
N ARG A 821 3.79 21.31 4.55
CA ARG A 821 4.04 22.68 5.00
C ARG A 821 3.91 23.70 3.88
N ILE A 822 4.28 23.36 2.63
CA ILE A 822 4.05 24.24 1.47
C ILE A 822 2.54 24.42 1.23
N LYS A 823 1.74 23.35 1.36
CA LYS A 823 0.27 23.45 1.29
C LYS A 823 -0.26 24.39 2.37
N LEU A 824 0.21 24.23 3.62
CA LEU A 824 -0.17 25.11 4.74
C LEU A 824 0.21 26.56 4.44
N ALA A 825 1.43 26.84 4.00
CA ALA A 825 1.88 28.17 3.64
C ALA A 825 0.98 28.83 2.58
N SER A 826 0.47 28.08 1.61
CA SER A 826 -0.39 28.61 0.55
C SER A 826 -1.72 29.17 1.08
N PHE A 827 -2.23 28.64 2.19
CA PHE A 827 -3.45 29.15 2.86
C PHE A 827 -3.14 30.40 3.69
N LEU A 828 -1.96 30.49 4.26
CA LEU A 828 -1.53 31.68 4.98
C LEU A 828 -1.35 32.89 4.03
N VAL A 829 -0.89 32.65 2.78
CA VAL A 829 -0.77 33.68 1.71
C VAL A 829 -2.13 34.28 1.31
N LYS A 830 -3.18 33.45 1.25
CA LYS A 830 -4.51 33.90 0.76
C LYS A 830 -5.17 35.00 1.59
N GLY A 831 -4.55 35.40 2.71
CA GLY A 831 -5.00 36.54 3.50
C GLY A 831 -6.29 36.25 4.29
N ILE A 832 -6.91 37.33 4.83
CA ILE A 832 -8.16 37.25 5.55
C ILE A 832 -9.29 37.08 4.53
N THR A 833 -9.57 35.85 4.12
CA THR A 833 -10.87 35.56 3.50
C THR A 833 -11.91 35.54 4.63
N LYS A 834 -13.06 36.14 4.42
CA LYS A 834 -14.21 36.07 5.37
C LYS A 834 -14.75 34.63 5.49
N GLU A 835 -14.24 33.70 4.70
CA GLU A 835 -14.66 32.31 4.63
C GLU A 835 -13.97 31.49 5.69
N LYS A 836 -14.72 30.88 6.59
CA LYS A 836 -14.20 29.95 7.60
C LYS A 836 -13.94 28.59 6.98
N THR A 837 -12.71 28.13 7.12
CA THR A 837 -12.26 26.84 6.60
C THR A 837 -12.04 25.86 7.74
N LEU A 838 -12.48 24.63 7.57
CA LEU A 838 -12.10 23.50 8.41
C LEU A 838 -10.91 22.78 7.76
N PHE A 839 -9.77 22.83 8.42
CA PHE A 839 -8.56 22.15 8.01
C PHE A 839 -8.42 20.81 8.69
N ILE A 840 -8.10 19.79 7.91
CA ILE A 840 -7.76 18.45 8.39
C ILE A 840 -6.31 18.15 8.02
N PHE A 841 -5.46 17.96 9.00
CA PHE A 841 -4.06 17.59 8.83
C PHE A 841 -3.82 16.13 9.17
N ASP A 842 -3.08 15.43 8.33
CA ASP A 842 -2.71 14.02 8.52
C ASP A 842 -1.22 13.94 8.86
N GLU A 843 -0.88 13.69 10.13
CA GLU A 843 0.48 13.56 10.70
C GLU A 843 1.43 14.72 10.31
N PRO A 844 1.12 15.97 10.67
CA PRO A 844 1.90 17.13 10.23
C PRO A 844 3.28 17.27 10.90
N THR A 845 3.58 16.52 11.97
CA THR A 845 4.91 16.55 12.64
C THR A 845 5.91 15.59 12.02
N THR A 846 5.53 14.86 10.95
CA THR A 846 6.40 13.93 10.23
C THR A 846 7.71 14.60 9.82
N GLY A 847 8.85 14.03 10.23
CA GLY A 847 10.20 14.53 9.88
C GLY A 847 10.57 15.85 10.52
N LEU A 848 9.87 16.28 11.58
CA LEU A 848 10.12 17.53 12.26
C LEU A 848 10.93 17.35 13.55
N HIS A 849 11.99 18.13 13.66
CA HIS A 849 12.67 18.35 14.92
C HIS A 849 11.77 19.14 15.90
N PHE A 850 11.97 19.02 17.21
CA PHE A 850 11.19 19.72 18.24
C PHE A 850 11.07 21.24 17.98
N HIS A 851 12.12 21.89 17.51
CA HIS A 851 12.11 23.31 17.15
C HIS A 851 11.17 23.63 15.98
N ASP A 852 11.09 22.74 14.99
CA ASP A 852 10.21 22.92 13.84
C ASP A 852 8.73 22.69 14.23
N ILE A 853 8.45 21.79 15.18
CA ILE A 853 7.12 21.59 15.76
C ILE A 853 6.62 22.89 16.43
N LYS A 854 7.48 23.62 17.11
CA LYS A 854 7.13 24.94 17.70
C LYS A 854 6.71 25.95 16.62
N LYS A 855 7.41 26.01 15.48
CA LYS A 855 7.05 26.87 14.32
C LYS A 855 5.71 26.45 13.71
N LEU A 856 5.48 25.14 13.57
CA LEU A 856 4.22 24.60 13.06
C LEU A 856 3.05 24.99 13.97
N LEU A 857 3.20 24.85 15.28
CA LEU A 857 2.17 25.27 16.27
C LEU A 857 1.85 26.77 16.18
N ALA A 858 2.85 27.62 15.99
CA ALA A 858 2.61 29.05 15.76
C ALA A 858 1.74 29.30 14.52
N SER A 859 1.96 28.55 13.44
CA SER A 859 1.14 28.63 12.23
C SER A 859 -0.30 28.12 12.47
N PHE A 860 -0.48 27.08 13.28
CA PHE A 860 -1.81 26.59 13.67
C PHE A 860 -2.56 27.62 14.50
N TYR A 861 -1.92 28.26 15.46
CA TYR A 861 -2.55 29.32 16.26
C TYR A 861 -2.94 30.51 15.39
N ALA A 862 -2.10 30.89 14.42
CA ALA A 862 -2.43 31.97 13.47
C ALA A 862 -3.68 31.65 12.60
N LEU A 863 -3.93 30.38 12.25
CA LEU A 863 -5.16 29.95 11.58
C LEU A 863 -6.36 30.01 12.52
N LEU A 864 -6.22 29.56 13.77
CA LEU A 864 -7.29 29.60 14.78
C LEU A 864 -7.71 31.04 15.12
N GLU A 865 -6.76 31.98 15.21
CA GLU A 865 -7.02 33.41 15.44
C GLU A 865 -7.83 34.03 14.30
N LYS A 866 -7.70 33.51 13.08
CA LYS A 866 -8.52 33.89 11.93
C LYS A 866 -9.92 33.23 11.94
N GLY A 867 -10.24 32.42 12.97
CA GLY A 867 -11.55 31.77 13.15
C GLY A 867 -11.72 30.47 12.37
N HIS A 868 -10.63 29.85 11.91
CA HIS A 868 -10.67 28.54 11.27
C HIS A 868 -10.76 27.41 12.29
N THR A 869 -11.13 26.22 11.85
CA THR A 869 -11.17 24.98 12.66
C THR A 869 -10.03 24.05 12.24
N LEU A 870 -9.34 23.47 13.21
CA LEU A 870 -8.24 22.54 12.96
C LEU A 870 -8.56 21.16 13.53
N ILE A 871 -8.47 20.13 12.68
CA ILE A 871 -8.52 18.72 13.07
C ILE A 871 -7.18 18.10 12.66
N VAL A 872 -6.45 17.54 13.59
CA VAL A 872 -5.10 17.01 13.35
C VAL A 872 -5.06 15.56 13.78
N VAL A 873 -4.78 14.65 12.84
CA VAL A 873 -4.47 13.24 13.16
C VAL A 873 -3.01 13.17 13.55
N GLU A 874 -2.70 12.77 14.78
CA GLU A 874 -1.34 12.88 15.29
C GLU A 874 -0.97 11.82 16.35
N HIS A 875 0.36 11.56 16.44
CA HIS A 875 0.96 10.68 17.42
C HIS A 875 1.98 11.40 18.33
N ASN A 876 2.49 12.55 17.90
CA ASN A 876 3.48 13.32 18.65
C ASN A 876 2.86 13.96 19.89
N ILE A 877 3.32 13.53 21.05
CA ILE A 877 2.77 13.96 22.35
C ILE A 877 3.00 15.45 22.60
N ASP A 878 4.10 16.03 22.11
CA ASP A 878 4.42 17.44 22.29
C ASP A 878 3.47 18.35 21.48
N LEU A 879 2.91 17.86 20.37
CA LEU A 879 1.85 18.56 19.66
C LEU A 879 0.49 18.28 20.30
N ILE A 880 0.20 17.03 20.66
CA ILE A 880 -1.09 16.61 21.24
C ILE A 880 -1.38 17.35 22.55
N LYS A 881 -0.38 17.58 23.43
CA LYS A 881 -0.56 18.34 24.67
C LYS A 881 -0.95 19.79 24.44
N CYS A 882 -0.72 20.34 23.24
CA CYS A 882 -1.05 21.70 22.84
C CYS A 882 -2.47 21.84 22.24
N ALA A 883 -3.17 20.75 21.96
CA ALA A 883 -4.53 20.75 21.45
C ALA A 883 -5.55 21.27 22.48
N ASP A 884 -6.65 21.86 22.02
CA ASP A 884 -7.77 22.27 22.89
C ASP A 884 -8.67 21.06 23.23
N TYR A 885 -8.78 20.11 22.28
CA TYR A 885 -9.65 18.93 22.41
C TYR A 885 -8.93 17.69 21.82
N ILE A 886 -9.11 16.54 22.43
CA ILE A 886 -8.55 15.27 21.97
C ILE A 886 -9.66 14.25 21.79
N ILE A 887 -9.58 13.46 20.73
CA ILE A 887 -10.37 12.25 20.50
C ILE A 887 -9.37 11.09 20.44
N ASP A 888 -9.33 10.24 21.46
CA ASP A 888 -8.41 9.11 21.53
C ASP A 888 -9.09 7.81 21.14
N LEU A 889 -8.57 7.16 20.09
CA LEU A 889 -9.07 5.89 19.55
C LEU A 889 -8.18 4.73 20.00
N GLY A 890 -8.80 3.62 20.40
CA GLY A 890 -8.07 2.45 20.88
C GLY A 890 -8.96 1.20 20.99
N LEU A 891 -8.64 0.23 21.85
CA LEU A 891 -7.43 0.15 22.71
C LEU A 891 -6.20 -0.25 21.89
N GLU A 892 -6.34 -1.22 20.98
CA GLU A 892 -5.33 -1.77 20.09
C GLU A 892 -5.61 -1.38 18.63
N GLY A 893 -4.83 -1.91 17.69
CA GLY A 893 -5.09 -1.82 16.25
C GLY A 893 -5.99 -2.95 15.73
N GLY A 894 -6.49 -2.82 14.50
CA GLY A 894 -7.29 -3.86 13.83
C GLY A 894 -8.63 -4.13 14.49
N SER A 895 -9.03 -5.41 14.56
CA SER A 895 -10.33 -5.86 15.12
C SER A 895 -10.51 -5.54 16.61
N LYS A 896 -9.41 -5.37 17.36
CA LYS A 896 -9.40 -5.00 18.77
C LYS A 896 -9.40 -3.48 19.00
N GLY A 897 -9.34 -2.70 17.93
CA GLY A 897 -9.40 -1.23 17.94
C GLY A 897 -10.80 -0.71 17.64
N GLY A 898 -10.84 0.53 17.12
CA GLY A 898 -12.07 1.12 16.60
C GLY A 898 -13.05 1.62 17.64
N GLN A 899 -12.63 1.83 18.88
CA GLN A 899 -13.42 2.40 19.98
C GLN A 899 -12.89 3.79 20.35
N VAL A 900 -13.78 4.70 20.73
CA VAL A 900 -13.39 5.95 21.38
C VAL A 900 -13.11 5.65 22.85
N MET A 901 -11.84 5.75 23.22
CA MET A 901 -11.41 5.50 24.60
C MET A 901 -11.81 6.64 25.53
N VAL A 902 -11.57 7.85 25.06
CA VAL A 902 -11.89 9.10 25.78
C VAL A 902 -11.88 10.27 24.81
N GLN A 903 -12.71 11.26 25.08
CA GLN A 903 -12.69 12.55 24.37
C GLN A 903 -12.87 13.71 25.35
N GLY A 904 -12.15 14.82 25.09
CA GLY A 904 -12.15 15.99 25.96
C GLY A 904 -10.85 16.78 25.92
N THR A 905 -10.63 17.64 26.91
CA THR A 905 -9.38 18.39 27.01
C THR A 905 -8.19 17.45 27.30
N PRO A 906 -6.94 17.86 26.98
CA PRO A 906 -5.75 17.06 27.26
C PRO A 906 -5.65 16.62 28.74
N GLU A 907 -6.07 17.48 29.67
CA GLU A 907 -6.07 17.18 31.10
C GLU A 907 -7.09 16.07 31.45
N LYS A 908 -8.28 16.09 30.84
CA LYS A 908 -9.27 15.02 31.00
C LYS A 908 -8.77 13.70 30.43
N VAL A 909 -8.14 13.76 29.26
CA VAL A 909 -7.59 12.57 28.61
C VAL A 909 -6.45 11.97 29.42
N SER A 910 -5.52 12.78 29.95
CA SER A 910 -4.36 12.32 30.74
C SER A 910 -4.77 11.59 32.02
N ALA A 911 -5.97 11.85 32.56
CA ALA A 911 -6.52 11.16 33.72
C ALA A 911 -7.12 9.77 33.41
N HIS A 912 -7.28 9.40 32.14
CA HIS A 912 -7.92 8.16 31.74
C HIS A 912 -6.99 6.94 31.88
N LYS A 913 -7.41 5.94 32.68
CA LYS A 913 -6.55 4.82 33.11
C LYS A 913 -6.23 3.79 32.01
N LYS A 914 -7.10 3.61 31.00
CA LYS A 914 -6.97 2.56 29.99
C LYS A 914 -6.35 3.04 28.68
N SER A 915 -6.31 4.35 28.42
CA SER A 915 -5.74 4.91 27.20
C SER A 915 -4.21 4.85 27.24
N TYR A 916 -3.61 4.35 26.17
CA TYR A 916 -2.14 4.40 26.04
C TYR A 916 -1.65 5.84 25.85
N THR A 917 -2.36 6.63 25.05
CA THR A 917 -2.04 8.05 24.85
C THR A 917 -2.04 8.81 26.18
N ALA A 918 -2.98 8.53 27.07
CA ALA A 918 -3.07 9.14 28.39
C ALA A 918 -1.81 8.92 29.23
N LYS A 919 -1.21 7.72 29.17
CA LYS A 919 0.03 7.40 29.90
C LYS A 919 1.16 8.36 29.53
N TYR A 920 1.44 8.50 28.22
CA TYR A 920 2.54 9.35 27.74
C TYR A 920 2.20 10.84 27.85
N LEU A 921 0.93 11.21 27.69
CA LEU A 921 0.46 12.58 27.84
C LEU A 921 0.64 13.10 29.28
N LYS A 922 0.40 12.26 30.27
CA LYS A 922 0.56 12.58 31.69
C LYS A 922 2.01 12.96 32.06
N GLU A 923 2.99 12.43 31.35
CA GLU A 923 4.41 12.73 31.58
C GLU A 923 4.85 14.08 31.00
N LYS A 924 4.05 14.65 30.04
CA LYS A 924 4.39 15.85 29.29
C LYS A 924 3.51 17.07 29.63
N ILE A 925 2.38 16.90 30.33
CA ILE A 925 1.52 17.97 30.88
C ILE A 925 1.94 18.24 32.36
#